data_c53fb9dce99f9308ef0ab1b3ac6822b9
#
_entry.id   c53fb9dce99f9308ef0ab1b3ac6822b9
#
_cell.length_a   1.000
_cell.length_b   1.000
_cell.length_c   1.000
_cell.angle_alpha   90.00
_cell.angle_beta   90.00
_cell.angle_gamma   90.00
#
_symmetry.space_group_name_H-M   'P 1'
#
loop_
_entity.id
_entity.type
_entity.pdbx_description
1 polymer ?
#
loop_
_entity_poly.entity_id
_entity_poly.type
_entity_poly.pdbx_seq_one_letter_code
_entity_poly.pdbx_strand_id
1 'polypeptide(L)'
;MKKLLCLILAALMLTTCALAYGAGTGEAVYTNRWNLASGFVYENAFSYGSTGSRNETFVVENAPGSSVYPIVLACDTIYGGMTITQMIDYAEGLGYNVVGAINADFGYWETRIPCGMVVEDGVYKSSPEGNSAIGFTNGRAYASYKPEVYITLENQTSGGSVTTTHLNKTRSDSGVYLYSEYFSTVSTRTSSSGWYVRFKVLSGEITLDGTVELEVADIITGETSVPIGEGYLILTASDKAGQEAALAKFSKGDRVTLSTECSDSQLALQEWVSGSGNIIAKDGQVFDEDRWDSSITATNPRTAIGIKSDGTVVYLVMDGRTTASKGSTLRELAEDMLSMGCTTVVNMDGGGSSTLALRMPGKEGFTILNKPSDGSLRSVCSYILFVTDTAPSGSARNLYLTQDGAYVLAGSSLTLGYAATDSSMRSVETPSSVTASASRGSVSGGVYTAPASAGTDKLTLSSGTASGSGTLHVVTKADSLSVTDAESGTAITSAVLEQGETLSVEVAAKYLLRDVYMDDGSVTYSVEGSIGTVTKDGLFTATGTPGTKGKLLVNAAGITSEIEIEIEKEFTDIIGHWAESYVKALYKDGIVSGITETQFGPDLSMKRCDFVLMLYRAAGSPSVSEGAGFADVPDSAYYASAVAWAYANGITEGKGEGLFAPQDTLTRQEGFTFLYRALKTLGVSYTDADASLLSRFPDAASVASWAQTPTATLISLGIVDGSDSGLVPAGSLTRAQMAKMLQMAREM
;
A
#
# COMPACT_ATOMS: atom_id res chain seq x y z
N MET A 1 43.20 12.26 33.29
CA MET A 1 42.34 13.27 32.62
C MET A 1 42.23 13.05 31.11
N LYS A 2 43.32 12.92 30.32
CA LYS A 2 43.18 12.70 28.85
C LYS A 2 42.41 11.43 28.45
N LYS A 3 42.54 10.30 29.15
CA LYS A 3 41.79 9.08 28.89
C LYS A 3 40.28 9.17 29.29
N LEU A 4 39.97 9.97 30.29
CA LEU A 4 38.60 10.23 30.71
C LEU A 4 37.89 11.20 29.73
N LEU A 5 38.62 12.15 29.15
CA LEU A 5 38.14 13.08 28.15
C LEU A 5 37.84 12.36 26.80
N CYS A 6 38.70 11.39 26.41
CA CYS A 6 38.43 10.54 25.22
C CYS A 6 37.22 9.62 25.40
N LEU A 7 36.99 9.08 26.61
CA LEU A 7 35.80 8.28 26.91
C LEU A 7 34.51 9.13 26.93
N ILE A 8 34.61 10.38 27.42
CA ILE A 8 33.48 11.33 27.39
C ILE A 8 33.22 11.82 25.96
N LEU A 9 34.24 12.07 25.13
CA LEU A 9 34.04 12.38 23.70
C LEU A 9 33.55 11.18 22.90
N ALA A 10 33.97 9.95 23.20
CA ALA A 10 33.45 8.76 22.57
C ALA A 10 32.02 8.44 23.02
N ALA A 11 31.62 8.77 24.25
CA ALA A 11 30.24 8.66 24.73
C ALA A 11 29.32 9.76 24.17
N LEU A 12 29.87 10.94 23.81
CA LEU A 12 29.09 12.00 23.15
C LEU A 12 28.87 11.77 21.65
N MET A 13 29.61 10.85 21.02
CA MET A 13 29.44 10.52 19.59
C MET A 13 28.45 9.34 19.34
N LEU A 14 27.77 8.84 20.34
CA LEU A 14 26.82 7.72 20.25
C LEU A 14 25.38 8.07 20.64
N THR A 15 25.01 9.33 20.67
CA THR A 15 23.62 9.69 20.56
C THR A 15 23.26 9.60 19.07
N THR A 16 22.82 8.41 18.63
CA THR A 16 22.01 8.30 17.42
C THR A 16 20.77 9.15 17.68
N CYS A 17 20.79 10.43 17.27
CA CYS A 17 19.59 11.22 17.22
C CYS A 17 18.66 10.50 16.24
N ALA A 18 17.62 9.86 16.75
CA ALA A 18 16.44 9.58 15.92
C ALA A 18 16.03 10.90 15.28
N LEU A 19 15.60 10.88 14.02
CA LEU A 19 15.05 12.06 13.37
C LEU A 19 13.89 12.59 14.22
N ALA A 20 13.87 13.88 14.47
CA ALA A 20 12.76 14.50 15.18
C ALA A 20 11.61 14.69 14.18
N TYR A 21 10.54 13.95 14.36
CA TYR A 21 9.26 14.20 13.73
C TYR A 21 8.40 14.98 14.72
N GLY A 22 7.50 15.83 14.27
CA GLY A 22 6.59 16.40 15.24
C GLY A 22 6.03 17.78 14.97
N ALA A 23 6.64 18.54 14.06
CA ALA A 23 6.12 19.88 13.76
C ALA A 23 4.98 19.84 12.71
N GLY A 24 5.04 18.94 11.74
CA GLY A 24 4.07 18.83 10.65
C GLY A 24 3.04 17.71 10.87
N THR A 25 3.46 16.47 10.66
CA THR A 25 2.55 15.29 10.70
C THR A 25 2.39 14.65 12.07
N GLY A 26 3.03 15.19 13.11
CA GLY A 26 2.92 14.74 14.50
C GLY A 26 4.15 13.98 15.00
N GLU A 27 4.12 13.62 16.30
CA GLU A 27 5.23 12.91 16.93
C GLU A 27 5.42 11.50 16.37
N ALA A 28 6.66 11.13 16.12
CA ALA A 28 7.01 9.76 15.80
C ALA A 28 6.81 8.88 17.03
N VAL A 29 5.92 7.91 16.91
CA VAL A 29 5.64 6.91 17.95
C VAL A 29 6.42 5.63 17.72
N TYR A 30 7.00 5.48 16.55
CA TYR A 30 7.88 4.39 16.17
C TYR A 30 8.92 4.89 15.18
N THR A 31 10.15 4.48 15.38
CA THR A 31 11.25 4.64 14.41
C THR A 31 12.08 3.36 14.40
N ASN A 32 12.49 2.93 13.21
CA ASN A 32 13.46 1.87 13.05
C ASN A 32 14.54 2.30 12.05
N ARG A 33 15.81 2.13 12.41
CA ARG A 33 16.94 2.72 11.72
C ARG A 33 17.99 1.68 11.39
N TRP A 34 18.31 1.54 10.11
CA TRP A 34 19.35 0.65 9.58
C TRP A 34 20.55 1.43 9.08
N ASN A 35 21.72 1.13 9.63
CA ASN A 35 22.97 1.61 9.07
C ASN A 35 23.38 0.68 7.92
N LEU A 36 23.02 1.03 6.69
CA LEU A 36 23.27 0.20 5.51
C LEU A 36 24.72 0.26 5.04
N ALA A 37 25.33 1.46 5.13
CA ALA A 37 26.76 1.69 4.93
C ALA A 37 27.21 2.87 5.79
N SER A 38 28.51 3.13 5.86
CA SER A 38 29.05 4.30 6.58
C SER A 38 28.51 5.59 5.95
N GLY A 39 27.77 6.37 6.73
CA GLY A 39 27.13 7.61 6.26
C GLY A 39 25.89 7.40 5.39
N PHE A 40 25.44 6.16 5.15
CA PHE A 40 24.22 5.85 4.41
C PHE A 40 23.27 5.06 5.30
N VAL A 41 22.19 5.71 5.70
CA VAL A 41 21.25 5.21 6.71
C VAL A 41 19.84 5.24 6.17
N TYR A 42 19.11 4.18 6.40
CA TYR A 42 17.67 4.12 6.15
C TYR A 42 16.90 4.17 7.48
N GLU A 43 15.81 4.90 7.51
CA GLU A 43 14.89 4.94 8.65
C GLU A 43 13.44 4.84 8.17
N ASN A 44 12.68 3.96 8.82
CA ASN A 44 11.23 3.92 8.72
C ASN A 44 10.64 4.51 10.00
N ALA A 45 9.73 5.47 9.86
CA ALA A 45 9.04 6.07 10.98
C ALA A 45 7.54 6.05 10.80
N PHE A 46 6.84 5.99 11.92
CA PHE A 46 5.40 6.04 12.00
C PHE A 46 5.00 7.16 12.97
N SER A 47 4.14 8.09 12.53
CA SER A 47 3.73 9.24 13.32
C SER A 47 2.21 9.34 13.46
N TYR A 48 1.78 10.01 14.54
CA TYR A 48 0.38 10.41 14.77
C TYR A 48 0.30 11.92 14.90
N GLY A 49 -0.50 12.55 14.05
CA GLY A 49 -0.85 13.96 14.18
C GLY A 49 -1.88 14.19 15.30
N SER A 50 -1.98 15.44 15.75
CA SER A 50 -2.93 15.89 16.79
C SER A 50 -4.40 15.58 16.47
N THR A 51 -4.73 15.44 15.19
CA THR A 51 -6.07 15.07 14.70
C THR A 51 -6.30 13.56 14.61
N GLY A 52 -5.35 12.72 15.10
CA GLY A 52 -5.38 11.28 14.98
C GLY A 52 -5.03 10.79 13.57
N SER A 53 -4.51 11.66 12.69
CA SER A 53 -3.98 11.26 11.40
C SER A 53 -2.70 10.45 11.58
N ARG A 54 -2.59 9.37 10.82
CA ARG A 54 -1.41 8.50 10.81
C ARG A 54 -0.61 8.73 9.55
N ASN A 55 0.71 8.70 9.67
CA ASN A 55 1.62 8.75 8.52
C ASN A 55 2.77 7.77 8.70
N GLU A 56 3.17 7.16 7.62
CA GLU A 56 4.35 6.30 7.53
C GLU A 56 5.33 6.95 6.56
N THR A 57 6.57 7.13 7.04
CA THR A 57 7.65 7.79 6.31
C THR A 57 8.86 6.87 6.17
N PHE A 58 9.52 6.97 5.05
CA PHE A 58 10.68 6.21 4.64
C PHE A 58 11.78 7.21 4.28
N VAL A 59 12.83 7.23 5.06
CA VAL A 59 13.87 8.25 4.97
C VAL A 59 15.22 7.61 4.71
N VAL A 60 15.96 8.16 3.77
CA VAL A 60 17.37 7.85 3.55
C VAL A 60 18.20 9.08 3.89
N GLU A 61 19.18 8.95 4.77
CA GLU A 61 20.21 9.95 5.02
C GLU A 61 21.50 9.53 4.34
N ASN A 62 22.07 10.43 3.55
CA ASN A 62 23.38 10.25 2.94
C ASN A 62 24.31 11.38 3.37
N ALA A 63 25.25 11.05 4.23
CA ALA A 63 26.21 12.02 4.75
C ALA A 63 27.38 12.25 3.77
N PRO A 64 27.99 13.44 3.76
CA PRO A 64 29.21 13.69 2.99
C PRO A 64 30.32 12.70 3.34
N GLY A 65 30.97 12.14 2.32
CA GLY A 65 32.01 11.12 2.50
C GLY A 65 31.50 9.69 2.67
N SER A 66 30.19 9.46 2.51
CA SER A 66 29.64 8.12 2.33
C SER A 66 30.26 7.44 1.10
N SER A 67 30.35 6.11 1.12
CA SER A 67 30.70 5.31 -0.07
C SER A 67 29.55 5.21 -1.08
N VAL A 68 28.36 5.72 -0.72
CA VAL A 68 27.19 5.81 -1.57
C VAL A 68 26.97 7.26 -1.97
N TYR A 69 26.72 7.50 -3.24
CA TYR A 69 26.45 8.84 -3.76
C TYR A 69 25.25 8.82 -4.72
N PRO A 70 24.53 9.94 -4.83
CA PRO A 70 23.38 10.07 -5.72
C PRO A 70 23.83 10.37 -7.16
N ILE A 71 23.18 9.75 -8.13
CA ILE A 71 23.20 10.12 -9.54
C ILE A 71 21.77 10.38 -10.00
N VAL A 72 21.59 11.14 -11.08
CA VAL A 72 20.27 11.38 -11.70
C VAL A 72 20.25 10.71 -13.05
N LEU A 73 19.24 9.88 -13.31
CA LEU A 73 18.97 9.34 -14.63
C LEU A 73 17.53 9.66 -15.05
N ALA A 74 17.38 10.17 -16.25
CA ALA A 74 16.13 10.08 -17.01
C ALA A 74 16.03 8.66 -17.60
N CYS A 75 15.00 8.39 -18.39
CA CYS A 75 14.93 7.15 -19.14
C CYS A 75 16.00 7.12 -20.25
N ASP A 76 16.08 6.03 -20.98
CA ASP A 76 16.95 5.90 -22.15
C ASP A 76 16.82 7.08 -23.13
N THR A 77 15.66 7.73 -23.13
CA THR A 77 15.40 9.00 -23.80
C THR A 77 14.53 9.91 -22.91
N ILE A 78 14.61 11.22 -23.15
CA ILE A 78 13.80 12.23 -22.46
C ILE A 78 12.29 12.04 -22.74
N TYR A 79 11.96 11.50 -23.91
CA TYR A 79 10.58 11.16 -24.26
C TYR A 79 10.27 9.72 -23.86
N GLY A 80 9.64 9.54 -22.73
CA GLY A 80 9.25 8.22 -22.21
C GLY A 80 9.41 8.13 -20.70
N GLY A 81 9.06 7.00 -20.14
CA GLY A 81 9.13 6.76 -18.70
C GLY A 81 9.42 5.31 -18.38
N MET A 82 9.99 5.09 -17.21
CA MET A 82 10.28 3.76 -16.63
C MET A 82 9.66 3.64 -15.25
N THR A 83 9.37 2.41 -14.81
CA THR A 83 9.15 2.13 -13.41
C THR A 83 10.50 2.12 -12.66
N ILE A 84 10.47 2.25 -11.34
CA ILE A 84 11.71 2.26 -10.54
C ILE A 84 12.57 1.00 -10.76
N THR A 85 11.93 -0.16 -10.93
CA THR A 85 12.61 -1.43 -11.19
C THR A 85 13.27 -1.44 -12.57
N GLN A 86 12.59 -0.97 -13.60
CA GLN A 86 13.15 -0.83 -14.96
C GLN A 86 14.32 0.16 -14.97
N MET A 87 14.21 1.26 -14.22
CA MET A 87 15.31 2.24 -14.11
C MET A 87 16.54 1.65 -13.42
N ILE A 88 16.33 0.87 -12.36
CA ILE A 88 17.44 0.17 -11.68
C ILE A 88 18.13 -0.80 -12.65
N ASP A 89 17.37 -1.62 -13.36
CA ASP A 89 17.90 -2.57 -14.35
C ASP A 89 18.65 -1.83 -15.47
N TYR A 90 18.12 -0.70 -15.93
CA TYR A 90 18.77 0.16 -16.93
C TYR A 90 20.11 0.70 -16.42
N ALA A 91 20.15 1.25 -15.21
CA ALA A 91 21.36 1.78 -14.60
C ALA A 91 22.42 0.69 -14.34
N GLU A 92 22.01 -0.50 -13.88
CA GLU A 92 22.93 -1.65 -13.74
C GLU A 92 23.45 -2.11 -15.12
N GLY A 93 22.63 -2.02 -16.17
CA GLY A 93 23.03 -2.27 -17.56
C GLY A 93 24.07 -1.26 -18.07
N LEU A 94 24.07 -0.02 -17.59
CA LEU A 94 25.10 0.99 -17.84
C LEU A 94 26.38 0.77 -17.03
N GLY A 95 26.40 -0.17 -16.09
CA GLY A 95 27.54 -0.52 -15.27
C GLY A 95 27.57 0.10 -13.88
N TYR A 96 26.53 0.84 -13.48
CA TYR A 96 26.42 1.37 -12.12
C TYR A 96 26.14 0.25 -11.11
N ASN A 97 26.79 0.29 -9.96
CA ASN A 97 26.44 -0.59 -8.84
C ASN A 97 25.38 0.09 -7.98
N VAL A 98 24.11 -0.16 -8.32
CA VAL A 98 22.96 0.48 -7.68
C VAL A 98 22.69 -0.16 -6.32
N VAL A 99 22.48 0.65 -5.30
CA VAL A 99 22.08 0.24 -3.93
C VAL A 99 20.67 0.71 -3.57
N GLY A 100 20.09 1.62 -4.36
CA GLY A 100 18.73 2.07 -4.20
C GLY A 100 18.34 3.14 -5.21
N ALA A 101 17.07 3.53 -5.19
CA ALA A 101 16.52 4.57 -6.05
C ALA A 101 15.29 5.22 -5.39
N ILE A 102 15.04 6.48 -5.76
CA ILE A 102 13.87 7.27 -5.40
C ILE A 102 13.37 8.02 -6.64
N ASN A 103 12.04 8.17 -6.80
CA ASN A 103 11.49 8.97 -7.89
C ASN A 103 11.90 10.44 -7.77
N ALA A 104 11.99 11.14 -8.91
CA ALA A 104 12.54 12.49 -8.95
C ALA A 104 11.52 13.51 -9.50
N ASP A 105 11.75 14.04 -10.69
CA ASP A 105 11.01 15.18 -11.26
C ASP A 105 9.57 14.84 -11.66
N PHE A 106 8.75 15.87 -11.74
CA PHE A 106 7.45 15.84 -12.40
C PHE A 106 7.61 15.60 -13.90
N GLY A 107 6.69 14.86 -14.49
CA GLY A 107 6.67 14.61 -15.93
C GLY A 107 5.28 14.81 -16.53
N TYR A 108 5.23 15.25 -17.77
CA TYR A 108 3.96 15.36 -18.50
C TYR A 108 3.29 13.99 -18.63
N TRP A 109 2.00 13.93 -18.33
CA TRP A 109 1.28 12.67 -18.18
C TRP A 109 1.36 11.74 -19.41
N GLU A 110 1.24 12.31 -20.61
CA GLU A 110 1.19 11.52 -21.86
C GLU A 110 2.58 11.16 -22.39
N THR A 111 3.55 12.08 -22.28
CA THR A 111 4.86 11.95 -22.91
C THR A 111 5.95 11.52 -21.94
N ARG A 112 5.71 11.68 -20.64
CA ARG A 112 6.71 11.51 -19.58
C ARG A 112 7.94 12.41 -19.73
N ILE A 113 7.89 13.46 -20.57
CA ILE A 113 8.97 14.44 -20.64
C ILE A 113 9.08 15.14 -19.27
N PRO A 114 10.26 15.26 -18.66
CA PRO A 114 10.46 15.98 -17.41
C PRO A 114 9.96 17.44 -17.50
N CYS A 115 9.27 17.93 -16.49
CA CYS A 115 8.89 19.33 -16.41
C CYS A 115 10.09 20.23 -16.09
N GLY A 116 11.02 19.75 -15.29
CA GLY A 116 12.24 20.45 -14.93
C GLY A 116 13.44 20.05 -15.79
N MET A 117 14.63 20.41 -15.32
CA MET A 117 15.85 20.13 -16.04
C MET A 117 16.43 18.75 -15.70
N VAL A 118 17.24 18.23 -16.62
CA VAL A 118 18.02 17.02 -16.45
C VAL A 118 19.47 17.25 -16.87
N VAL A 119 20.41 16.96 -15.97
CA VAL A 119 21.83 16.84 -16.26
C VAL A 119 22.33 15.49 -15.77
N GLU A 120 22.99 14.77 -16.64
CA GLU A 120 23.56 13.44 -16.35
C GLU A 120 25.06 13.46 -16.69
N ASP A 121 25.88 13.24 -15.68
CA ASP A 121 27.35 13.26 -15.80
C ASP A 121 27.86 14.53 -16.52
N GLY A 122 27.32 15.70 -16.13
CA GLY A 122 27.63 17.01 -16.72
C GLY A 122 26.92 17.30 -18.03
N VAL A 123 26.28 16.34 -18.69
CA VAL A 123 25.58 16.51 -19.97
C VAL A 123 24.17 17.06 -19.72
N TYR A 124 23.88 18.24 -20.28
CA TYR A 124 22.59 18.90 -20.16
C TYR A 124 21.61 18.29 -21.19
N LYS A 125 20.61 17.56 -20.69
CA LYS A 125 19.69 16.77 -21.52
C LYS A 125 18.28 17.34 -21.64
N SER A 126 17.81 18.14 -20.66
CA SER A 126 16.46 18.72 -20.70
C SER A 126 16.43 20.04 -19.96
N SER A 127 15.76 21.04 -20.54
CA SER A 127 15.67 22.40 -19.98
C SER A 127 14.63 22.50 -18.86
N PRO A 128 14.76 23.46 -17.92
CA PRO A 128 13.70 23.79 -16.98
C PRO A 128 12.53 24.52 -17.71
N GLU A 129 11.33 24.38 -17.15
CA GLU A 129 10.14 25.13 -17.58
C GLU A 129 9.57 25.93 -16.39
N GLY A 130 10.44 26.71 -15.72
CA GLY A 130 10.08 27.52 -14.55
C GLY A 130 10.03 26.73 -13.24
N ASN A 131 10.46 25.46 -13.24
CA ASN A 131 10.61 24.63 -12.05
C ASN A 131 11.95 24.90 -11.35
N SER A 132 12.00 24.61 -10.05
CA SER A 132 13.26 24.60 -9.31
C SER A 132 14.07 23.34 -9.68
N ALA A 133 15.31 23.28 -9.24
CA ALA A 133 16.20 22.17 -9.52
C ALA A 133 17.01 21.79 -8.28
N ILE A 134 17.41 20.52 -8.22
CA ILE A 134 18.37 20.02 -7.25
C ILE A 134 19.52 19.32 -7.99
N GLY A 135 20.74 19.76 -7.69
CA GLY A 135 21.97 19.23 -8.25
C GLY A 135 22.78 18.46 -7.24
N PHE A 136 23.62 17.56 -7.72
CA PHE A 136 24.51 16.72 -6.92
C PHE A 136 25.91 16.70 -7.53
N THR A 137 26.92 16.87 -6.67
CA THR A 137 28.33 16.64 -6.98
C THR A 137 29.08 16.22 -5.73
N ASN A 138 29.98 15.26 -5.82
CA ASN A 138 30.78 14.76 -4.71
C ASN A 138 29.95 14.38 -3.46
N GLY A 139 28.77 13.79 -3.64
CA GLY A 139 27.85 13.38 -2.58
C GLY A 139 27.18 14.52 -1.82
N ARG A 140 27.31 15.76 -2.30
CA ARG A 140 26.62 16.96 -1.77
C ARG A 140 25.49 17.38 -2.70
N ALA A 141 24.49 18.07 -2.14
CA ALA A 141 23.37 18.60 -2.91
C ALA A 141 23.34 20.13 -2.88
N TYR A 142 22.80 20.72 -3.95
CA TYR A 142 22.54 22.14 -4.08
C TYR A 142 21.15 22.35 -4.70
N ALA A 143 20.31 23.17 -4.07
CA ALA A 143 18.98 23.50 -4.58
C ALA A 143 18.96 24.90 -5.20
N SER A 144 18.50 25.00 -6.44
CA SER A 144 18.38 26.23 -7.21
C SER A 144 16.90 26.61 -7.43
N TYR A 145 16.58 27.87 -7.17
CA TYR A 145 15.22 28.37 -7.33
C TYR A 145 14.99 28.85 -8.76
N LYS A 146 14.20 28.11 -9.52
CA LYS A 146 13.77 28.41 -10.89
C LYS A 146 14.92 28.89 -11.79
N PRO A 147 15.98 28.06 -11.97
CA PRO A 147 17.09 28.43 -12.85
C PRO A 147 16.62 28.53 -14.30
N GLU A 148 17.29 29.37 -15.08
CA GLU A 148 17.14 29.46 -16.52
C GLU A 148 18.46 29.08 -17.18
N VAL A 149 18.41 28.46 -18.36
CA VAL A 149 19.56 28.16 -19.19
C VAL A 149 19.32 28.72 -20.58
N TYR A 150 20.15 29.67 -20.98
CA TYR A 150 20.11 30.27 -22.29
C TYR A 150 21.02 29.49 -23.24
N ILE A 151 20.50 29.09 -24.40
CA ILE A 151 21.24 28.36 -25.43
C ILE A 151 21.31 29.28 -26.65
N THR A 152 22.50 29.75 -26.97
CA THR A 152 22.72 30.66 -28.09
C THR A 152 23.50 29.96 -29.19
N LEU A 153 22.94 29.91 -30.40
CA LEU A 153 23.56 29.43 -31.61
C LEU A 153 24.03 30.60 -32.43
N GLU A 154 25.34 30.81 -32.54
CA GLU A 154 25.96 31.89 -33.31
C GLU A 154 26.55 31.34 -34.59
N ASN A 155 26.08 31.83 -35.73
CA ASN A 155 26.59 31.51 -37.03
C ASN A 155 27.91 32.25 -37.29
N GLN A 156 29.00 31.56 -37.24
CA GLN A 156 30.35 32.12 -37.43
C GLN A 156 30.64 32.54 -38.89
N THR A 157 29.82 32.08 -39.84
CA THR A 157 29.94 32.43 -41.28
C THR A 157 29.19 33.73 -41.59
N SER A 158 27.97 33.89 -41.10
CA SER A 158 27.10 35.05 -41.43
C SER A 158 26.99 36.10 -40.31
N GLY A 159 27.39 35.75 -39.08
CA GLY A 159 27.24 36.59 -37.87
C GLY A 159 25.81 36.63 -37.32
N GLY A 160 24.90 35.81 -37.83
CA GLY A 160 23.55 35.67 -37.30
C GLY A 160 23.49 34.82 -36.04
N SER A 161 22.61 35.17 -35.09
CA SER A 161 22.45 34.39 -33.88
C SER A 161 20.99 34.09 -33.52
N VAL A 162 20.74 32.98 -32.83
CA VAL A 162 19.44 32.58 -32.28
C VAL A 162 19.66 32.09 -30.84
N THR A 163 18.84 32.60 -29.94
CA THR A 163 18.80 32.13 -28.55
C THR A 163 17.49 31.46 -28.25
N THR A 164 17.56 30.32 -27.52
CA THR A 164 16.41 29.58 -27.00
C THR A 164 16.69 29.13 -25.56
N THR A 165 15.62 28.84 -24.83
CA THR A 165 15.69 28.21 -23.50
C THR A 165 15.12 26.79 -23.50
N HIS A 166 14.72 26.27 -24.68
CA HIS A 166 14.01 25.00 -24.81
C HIS A 166 14.91 23.92 -25.41
N LEU A 167 15.36 23.00 -24.57
CA LEU A 167 16.10 21.80 -24.94
C LEU A 167 15.25 20.56 -24.63
N ASN A 168 14.96 19.77 -25.66
CA ASN A 168 14.26 18.48 -25.53
C ASN A 168 12.89 18.58 -24.83
N LYS A 169 12.12 19.59 -25.20
CA LYS A 169 10.74 19.84 -24.74
C LYS A 169 9.72 19.71 -25.87
N THR A 170 8.45 19.56 -25.51
CA THR A 170 7.38 19.54 -26.50
C THR A 170 7.29 20.88 -27.22
N ARG A 171 7.48 20.90 -28.56
CA ARG A 171 7.38 22.13 -29.36
C ARG A 171 5.94 22.66 -29.36
N SER A 172 5.76 23.88 -28.90
CA SER A 172 4.53 24.65 -29.06
C SER A 172 4.48 25.40 -30.42
N ASP A 173 3.37 26.01 -30.73
CA ASP A 173 3.24 26.89 -31.90
C ASP A 173 3.97 28.24 -31.75
N SER A 174 4.58 28.52 -30.60
CA SER A 174 5.42 29.70 -30.34
C SER A 174 6.81 29.29 -29.85
N GLY A 175 7.82 30.07 -30.15
CA GLY A 175 9.19 29.85 -29.71
C GLY A 175 10.03 28.95 -30.62
N VAL A 176 11.30 28.84 -30.25
CA VAL A 176 12.31 28.04 -30.92
C VAL A 176 12.77 26.95 -29.98
N TYR A 177 12.95 25.74 -30.49
CA TYR A 177 13.26 24.56 -29.72
C TYR A 177 14.50 23.87 -30.27
N LEU A 178 15.35 23.40 -29.36
CA LEU A 178 16.52 22.57 -29.71
C LEU A 178 16.25 21.13 -29.30
N TYR A 179 16.55 20.18 -30.17
CA TYR A 179 16.49 18.76 -29.92
C TYR A 179 17.86 18.11 -30.09
N SER A 180 18.22 17.24 -29.19
CA SER A 180 19.40 16.37 -29.27
C SER A 180 18.97 14.90 -29.39
N GLU A 181 19.92 14.03 -29.69
CA GLU A 181 19.73 12.58 -29.75
C GLU A 181 19.11 12.00 -28.46
N TYR A 182 19.31 12.64 -27.31
CA TYR A 182 18.74 12.24 -26.04
C TYR A 182 17.21 12.42 -25.96
N PHE A 183 16.59 13.14 -26.88
CA PHE A 183 15.15 13.36 -26.83
C PHE A 183 14.36 12.11 -27.16
N SER A 184 14.66 11.47 -28.28
CA SER A 184 13.95 10.29 -28.78
C SER A 184 14.77 9.57 -29.85
N THR A 185 14.75 8.25 -29.86
CA THR A 185 15.41 7.40 -30.89
C THR A 185 14.79 7.50 -32.26
N VAL A 186 13.59 8.13 -32.42
CA VAL A 186 12.83 8.14 -33.68
C VAL A 186 12.91 9.49 -34.36
N SER A 187 12.47 10.57 -33.66
CA SER A 187 12.31 11.89 -34.29
C SER A 187 12.09 12.99 -33.25
N THR A 188 11.93 14.25 -33.72
CA THR A 188 11.53 15.39 -32.90
C THR A 188 10.13 15.27 -32.32
N ARG A 189 9.32 14.31 -32.74
CA ARG A 189 7.93 14.03 -32.27
C ARG A 189 7.05 15.28 -32.24
N THR A 190 7.33 16.25 -33.12
CA THR A 190 6.53 17.47 -33.27
C THR A 190 5.22 17.16 -33.99
N SER A 191 4.13 17.88 -33.66
CA SER A 191 2.77 17.60 -34.15
C SER A 191 2.26 18.60 -35.21
N SER A 192 3.03 19.67 -35.47
CA SER A 192 2.73 20.66 -36.52
C SER A 192 3.90 20.81 -37.45
N SER A 193 3.64 21.24 -38.70
CA SER A 193 4.69 21.57 -39.66
C SER A 193 5.60 22.69 -39.16
N GLY A 194 6.82 22.73 -39.67
CA GLY A 194 7.78 23.72 -39.21
C GLY A 194 9.05 23.80 -40.06
N TRP A 195 9.91 24.69 -39.60
CA TRP A 195 11.28 24.85 -40.07
C TRP A 195 12.23 24.10 -39.18
N TYR A 196 13.21 23.39 -39.77
CA TYR A 196 14.22 22.60 -39.06
C TYR A 196 15.60 22.92 -39.66
N VAL A 197 16.54 23.29 -38.77
CA VAL A 197 17.96 23.36 -39.08
C VAL A 197 18.65 22.21 -38.40
N ARG A 198 19.20 21.29 -39.17
CA ARG A 198 19.93 20.14 -38.66
C ARG A 198 21.42 20.44 -38.61
N PHE A 199 21.99 20.34 -37.43
CA PHE A 199 23.42 20.53 -37.20
C PHE A 199 24.12 19.21 -36.94
N LYS A 200 25.30 19.02 -37.54
CA LYS A 200 26.23 17.99 -37.17
C LYS A 200 27.11 18.51 -36.03
N VAL A 201 27.24 17.76 -34.96
CA VAL A 201 28.16 18.04 -33.87
C VAL A 201 29.58 17.73 -34.36
N LEU A 202 30.50 18.66 -34.23
CA LEU A 202 31.89 18.54 -34.62
C LEU A 202 32.77 18.24 -33.41
N SER A 203 32.52 18.93 -32.30
CA SER A 203 33.21 18.74 -31.04
C SER A 203 32.40 19.35 -29.86
N GLY A 204 32.62 18.82 -28.65
CA GLY A 204 31.96 19.26 -27.41
C GLY A 204 30.64 18.54 -27.15
N GLU A 205 30.13 18.75 -25.96
CA GLU A 205 28.83 18.28 -25.46
C GLU A 205 28.07 19.46 -24.87
N ILE A 206 26.75 19.39 -24.86
CA ILE A 206 25.92 20.44 -24.25
C ILE A 206 25.98 20.28 -22.74
N THR A 207 26.60 21.24 -22.06
CA THR A 207 26.69 21.35 -20.59
C THR A 207 25.89 22.56 -20.10
N LEU A 208 25.81 22.86 -18.81
CA LEU A 208 25.09 24.06 -18.33
C LEU A 208 25.81 25.38 -18.64
N ASP A 209 27.14 25.37 -18.61
CA ASP A 209 28.01 26.48 -19.04
C ASP A 209 29.10 25.88 -19.95
N GLY A 210 28.92 25.98 -21.27
CA GLY A 210 29.84 25.38 -22.21
C GLY A 210 29.64 25.81 -23.65
N THR A 211 30.44 25.21 -24.54
CA THR A 211 30.37 25.47 -25.98
C THR A 211 30.45 24.17 -26.79
N VAL A 212 29.71 24.15 -27.89
CA VAL A 212 29.68 23.03 -28.85
C VAL A 212 29.91 23.59 -30.25
N GLU A 213 30.83 23.02 -31.01
CA GLU A 213 31.09 23.37 -32.39
C GLU A 213 30.21 22.54 -33.34
N LEU A 214 29.52 23.22 -34.23
CA LEU A 214 28.52 22.65 -35.11
C LEU A 214 28.77 23.04 -36.57
N GLU A 215 28.23 22.22 -37.49
CA GLU A 215 28.11 22.55 -38.91
C GLU A 215 26.64 22.34 -39.36
N VAL A 216 26.06 23.28 -40.09
CA VAL A 216 24.74 23.10 -40.67
C VAL A 216 24.76 22.01 -41.74
N ALA A 217 24.20 20.87 -41.40
CA ALA A 217 24.13 19.70 -42.27
C ALA A 217 22.98 19.79 -43.26
N ASP A 218 21.83 20.29 -42.83
CA ASP A 218 20.63 20.38 -43.70
C ASP A 218 19.62 21.40 -43.14
N ILE A 219 18.73 21.87 -44.05
CA ILE A 219 17.60 22.73 -43.75
C ILE A 219 16.35 22.09 -44.34
N ILE A 220 15.35 21.83 -43.50
CA ILE A 220 14.13 21.11 -43.85
C ILE A 220 12.94 22.02 -43.51
N THR A 221 12.00 22.13 -44.41
CA THR A 221 10.81 22.99 -44.24
C THR A 221 9.53 22.23 -44.59
N GLY A 222 8.42 22.56 -43.94
CA GLY A 222 7.12 21.97 -44.21
C GLY A 222 6.89 20.57 -43.64
N GLU A 223 7.90 19.97 -43.06
CA GLU A 223 7.74 18.67 -42.38
C GLU A 223 7.11 18.80 -41.00
N THR A 224 6.35 17.81 -40.60
CA THR A 224 5.73 17.78 -39.26
C THR A 224 6.71 17.29 -38.19
N SER A 225 7.57 16.33 -38.54
CA SER A 225 8.56 15.75 -37.64
C SER A 225 9.75 15.21 -38.41
N VAL A 226 10.96 15.35 -37.88
CA VAL A 226 12.19 14.91 -38.57
C VAL A 226 13.04 14.03 -37.67
N PRO A 227 13.77 13.02 -38.22
CA PRO A 227 14.72 12.20 -37.48
C PRO A 227 15.87 13.08 -36.93
N ILE A 228 16.25 12.86 -35.69
CA ILE A 228 17.38 13.58 -35.06
C ILE A 228 18.69 12.89 -35.50
N GLY A 229 18.92 11.68 -35.04
CA GLY A 229 20.12 10.88 -35.31
C GLY A 229 21.27 11.16 -34.34
N GLU A 230 22.11 10.18 -34.17
CA GLU A 230 23.29 10.25 -33.28
C GLU A 230 24.30 11.30 -33.82
N GLY A 231 24.81 12.13 -32.93
CA GLY A 231 25.78 13.20 -33.25
C GLY A 231 25.12 14.41 -33.96
N TYR A 232 23.81 14.55 -33.94
CA TYR A 232 23.11 15.68 -34.55
C TYR A 232 22.23 16.42 -33.50
N LEU A 233 22.08 17.74 -33.76
CA LEU A 233 21.10 18.62 -33.10
C LEU A 233 20.11 19.17 -34.14
N ILE A 234 18.90 19.44 -33.70
CA ILE A 234 17.87 20.05 -34.56
C ILE A 234 17.30 21.30 -33.87
N LEU A 235 17.51 22.46 -34.47
CA LEU A 235 16.84 23.70 -34.10
C LEU A 235 15.55 23.83 -34.93
N THR A 236 14.43 24.11 -34.30
CA THR A 236 13.15 24.11 -34.99
C THR A 236 12.19 25.13 -34.40
N ALA A 237 11.30 25.65 -35.29
CA ALA A 237 10.13 26.43 -34.93
C ALA A 237 8.93 25.96 -35.77
N SER A 238 7.71 26.11 -35.22
CA SER A 238 6.47 25.91 -35.99
C SER A 238 6.31 26.95 -37.08
N ASP A 239 5.70 26.59 -38.19
CA ASP A 239 5.32 27.56 -39.27
C ASP A 239 4.38 28.66 -38.76
N LYS A 240 3.69 28.42 -37.64
CA LYS A 240 2.80 29.39 -37.00
C LYS A 240 3.52 30.34 -36.02
N ALA A 241 4.78 30.07 -35.70
CA ALA A 241 5.51 30.80 -34.67
C ALA A 241 5.98 32.18 -35.11
N GLY A 242 6.00 32.47 -36.42
CA GLY A 242 6.58 33.70 -36.99
C GLY A 242 8.09 33.83 -36.76
N GLN A 243 8.77 32.66 -36.59
CA GLN A 243 10.22 32.56 -36.28
C GLN A 243 11.07 32.17 -37.49
N GLU A 244 10.51 32.09 -38.69
CA GLU A 244 11.21 31.70 -39.90
C GLU A 244 12.45 32.57 -40.15
N ALA A 245 12.36 33.89 -39.88
CA ALA A 245 13.47 34.82 -40.01
C ALA A 245 14.65 34.52 -39.08
N ALA A 246 14.39 33.91 -37.91
CA ALA A 246 15.43 33.47 -36.99
C ALA A 246 16.18 32.26 -37.56
N LEU A 247 15.46 31.26 -38.09
CA LEU A 247 16.05 30.05 -38.65
C LEU A 247 16.68 30.31 -40.03
N ALA A 248 16.19 31.28 -40.81
CA ALA A 248 16.76 31.70 -42.10
C ALA A 248 18.17 32.30 -42.00
N LYS A 249 18.69 32.52 -40.78
CA LYS A 249 20.08 32.98 -40.54
C LYS A 249 21.15 31.87 -40.80
N PHE A 250 20.71 30.63 -41.01
CA PHE A 250 21.59 29.49 -41.24
C PHE A 250 21.50 29.00 -42.67
N SER A 251 22.63 28.65 -43.24
CA SER A 251 22.77 28.04 -44.58
C SER A 251 23.59 26.76 -44.48
N LYS A 252 23.31 25.78 -45.33
CA LYS A 252 24.04 24.50 -45.35
C LYS A 252 25.54 24.73 -45.52
N GLY A 253 26.33 24.11 -44.64
CA GLY A 253 27.78 24.26 -44.57
C GLY A 253 28.27 25.35 -43.63
N ASP A 254 27.39 26.19 -43.06
CA ASP A 254 27.79 27.19 -42.10
C ASP A 254 28.38 26.58 -40.83
N ARG A 255 29.40 27.22 -40.30
CA ARG A 255 29.97 26.93 -38.98
C ARG A 255 29.18 27.69 -37.91
N VAL A 256 28.81 26.97 -36.84
CA VAL A 256 27.99 27.51 -35.78
C VAL A 256 28.58 27.11 -34.41
N THR A 257 28.72 28.08 -33.51
CA THR A 257 29.06 27.82 -32.13
C THR A 257 27.75 27.87 -31.30
N LEU A 258 27.44 26.80 -30.62
CA LEU A 258 26.42 26.77 -29.58
C LEU A 258 27.10 27.07 -28.25
N SER A 259 26.57 28.04 -27.52
CA SER A 259 26.98 28.35 -26.14
C SER A 259 25.78 28.24 -25.19
N THR A 260 26.04 27.80 -23.99
CA THR A 260 25.04 27.73 -22.91
C THR A 260 25.47 28.64 -21.78
N GLU A 261 24.49 29.25 -21.11
CA GLU A 261 24.70 30.10 -19.92
C GLU A 261 23.60 29.77 -18.91
N CYS A 262 23.99 29.27 -17.73
CA CYS A 262 23.08 29.02 -16.63
C CYS A 262 22.97 30.25 -15.72
N SER A 263 21.76 30.68 -15.41
CA SER A 263 21.50 31.82 -14.50
C SER A 263 21.99 31.60 -13.07
N ASP A 264 22.26 30.34 -12.69
CA ASP A 264 22.78 29.95 -11.38
C ASP A 264 24.14 29.24 -11.53
N SER A 265 25.21 29.98 -11.29
CA SER A 265 26.59 29.47 -11.45
C SER A 265 26.95 28.33 -10.49
N GLN A 266 26.24 28.18 -9.34
CA GLN A 266 26.48 27.05 -8.43
C GLN A 266 25.80 25.80 -8.94
N LEU A 267 24.64 25.93 -9.59
CA LEU A 267 23.98 24.82 -10.26
C LEU A 267 24.80 24.34 -11.46
N ALA A 268 25.42 25.26 -12.19
CA ALA A 268 26.28 24.93 -13.33
C ALA A 268 27.48 24.03 -12.98
N LEU A 269 27.89 23.99 -11.71
CA LEU A 269 28.97 23.15 -11.20
C LEU A 269 28.49 21.72 -10.83
N GLN A 270 27.19 21.44 -10.93
CA GLN A 270 26.68 20.13 -10.54
C GLN A 270 26.78 19.13 -11.70
N GLU A 271 27.29 17.94 -11.38
CA GLU A 271 27.44 16.84 -12.36
C GLU A 271 26.10 16.18 -12.68
N TRP A 272 25.22 16.11 -11.69
CA TRP A 272 23.91 15.48 -11.77
C TRP A 272 22.84 16.47 -11.35
N VAL A 273 21.83 16.70 -12.16
CA VAL A 273 20.73 17.63 -11.83
C VAL A 273 19.39 17.02 -12.19
N SER A 274 18.46 17.10 -11.27
CA SER A 274 17.04 16.81 -11.49
C SER A 274 16.22 18.09 -11.34
N GLY A 275 15.20 18.25 -12.17
CA GLY A 275 14.11 19.15 -11.88
C GLY A 275 13.43 18.78 -10.56
N SER A 276 12.76 19.75 -9.97
CA SER A 276 11.97 19.60 -8.77
C SER A 276 10.75 20.50 -8.79
N GLY A 277 9.82 20.31 -7.89
CA GLY A 277 8.71 21.24 -7.68
C GLY A 277 9.17 22.51 -6.95
N ASN A 278 8.47 22.84 -5.87
CA ASN A 278 8.79 24.03 -5.08
C ASN A 278 9.98 23.78 -4.14
N ILE A 279 10.80 24.79 -3.90
CA ILE A 279 11.58 24.85 -2.66
C ILE A 279 10.59 25.19 -1.55
N ILE A 280 10.41 24.27 -0.61
CA ILE A 280 9.39 24.40 0.47
C ILE A 280 9.98 24.83 1.81
N ALA A 281 11.30 24.67 1.98
CA ALA A 281 12.03 25.28 3.09
C ALA A 281 13.38 25.80 2.60
N LYS A 282 13.83 26.93 3.17
CA LYS A 282 15.12 27.57 2.90
C LYS A 282 15.60 28.29 4.15
N ASP A 283 16.91 28.26 4.38
CA ASP A 283 17.57 28.92 5.52
C ASP A 283 16.92 28.52 6.89
N GLY A 284 16.45 27.27 7.00
CA GLY A 284 15.85 26.72 8.22
C GLY A 284 14.40 27.18 8.47
N GLN A 285 13.72 27.73 7.47
CA GLN A 285 12.31 28.19 7.59
C GLN A 285 11.48 27.73 6.38
N VAL A 286 10.16 27.64 6.56
CA VAL A 286 9.23 27.47 5.45
C VAL A 286 9.40 28.61 4.45
N PHE A 287 9.50 28.32 3.16
CA PHE A 287 9.92 29.26 2.14
C PHE A 287 8.85 29.54 1.10
N ASP A 288 8.55 30.81 0.87
CA ASP A 288 7.81 31.37 -0.28
C ASP A 288 6.46 30.66 -0.56
N GLU A 289 5.72 30.32 0.49
CA GLU A 289 4.48 29.55 0.46
C GLU A 289 3.42 30.14 -0.48
N ASP A 290 3.33 31.47 -0.57
CA ASP A 290 2.38 32.18 -1.42
C ASP A 290 2.60 31.92 -2.93
N ARG A 291 3.76 31.39 -3.31
CA ARG A 291 4.13 31.07 -4.69
C ARG A 291 4.10 29.57 -5.01
N TRP A 292 3.69 28.76 -4.06
CA TRP A 292 3.56 27.33 -4.33
C TRP A 292 2.41 27.05 -5.29
N ASP A 293 2.60 26.07 -6.17
CA ASP A 293 1.52 25.62 -7.03
C ASP A 293 0.38 25.04 -6.18
N SER A 294 -0.77 25.71 -6.19
CA SER A 294 -1.94 25.34 -5.41
C SER A 294 -2.48 23.94 -5.74
N SER A 295 -2.20 23.43 -6.94
CA SER A 295 -2.64 22.09 -7.37
C SER A 295 -1.96 20.96 -6.61
N ILE A 296 -0.78 21.20 -6.02
CA ILE A 296 0.01 20.19 -5.31
C ILE A 296 0.12 20.43 -3.80
N THR A 297 -0.51 21.48 -3.23
CA THR A 297 -0.39 21.78 -1.79
C THR A 297 -1.22 20.86 -0.89
N ALA A 298 -2.29 20.26 -1.40
CA ALA A 298 -3.22 19.41 -0.63
C ALA A 298 -2.54 18.15 -0.08
N THR A 299 -3.16 17.53 0.91
CA THR A 299 -2.67 16.27 1.53
C THR A 299 -2.56 15.14 0.52
N ASN A 300 -1.36 14.62 0.33
CA ASN A 300 -1.01 13.59 -0.64
C ASN A 300 0.19 12.76 -0.14
N PRO A 301 0.46 11.56 -0.76
CA PRO A 301 1.79 10.94 -0.68
C PRO A 301 2.85 11.93 -1.16
N ARG A 302 4.03 11.90 -0.54
CA ARG A 302 5.09 12.87 -0.79
C ARG A 302 6.42 12.22 -1.08
N THR A 303 7.18 12.90 -1.93
CA THR A 303 8.61 12.69 -2.11
C THR A 303 9.29 14.04 -1.94
N ALA A 304 10.34 14.10 -1.14
CA ALA A 304 11.10 15.33 -0.91
C ALA A 304 12.58 15.04 -0.69
N ILE A 305 13.42 16.06 -0.93
CA ILE A 305 14.85 16.03 -0.65
C ILE A 305 15.20 17.24 0.22
N GLY A 306 15.89 16.97 1.31
CA GLY A 306 16.37 17.99 2.24
C GLY A 306 17.89 18.03 2.33
N ILE A 307 18.44 19.19 2.65
CA ILE A 307 19.87 19.41 2.85
C ILE A 307 20.06 19.93 4.26
N LYS A 308 20.88 19.25 5.06
CA LYS A 308 21.30 19.70 6.40
C LYS A 308 22.48 20.64 6.34
N SER A 309 22.71 21.37 7.42
CA SER A 309 23.83 22.34 7.51
C SER A 309 25.20 21.69 7.41
N ASP A 310 25.36 20.41 7.77
CA ASP A 310 26.60 19.66 7.62
C ASP A 310 26.80 19.07 6.21
N GLY A 311 25.82 19.25 5.33
CA GLY A 311 25.80 18.75 3.96
C GLY A 311 25.19 17.35 3.81
N THR A 312 24.67 16.76 4.87
CA THR A 312 23.90 15.51 4.79
C THR A 312 22.65 15.74 3.95
N VAL A 313 22.41 14.86 2.99
CA VAL A 313 21.21 14.87 2.14
C VAL A 313 20.18 13.88 2.70
N VAL A 314 18.96 14.36 2.87
CA VAL A 314 17.82 13.59 3.39
C VAL A 314 16.83 13.37 2.26
N TYR A 315 16.56 12.13 1.92
CA TYR A 315 15.56 11.71 0.93
C TYR A 315 14.38 11.12 1.67
N LEU A 316 13.18 11.65 1.45
CA LEU A 316 11.98 11.24 2.15
C LEU A 316 10.89 10.81 1.18
N VAL A 317 10.29 9.65 1.42
CA VAL A 317 9.01 9.23 0.87
C VAL A 317 8.02 9.09 2.01
N MET A 318 6.83 9.66 1.86
CA MET A 318 5.70 9.50 2.77
C MET A 318 4.54 8.87 2.04
N ASP A 319 4.04 7.76 2.57
CA ASP A 319 2.82 7.12 2.08
C ASP A 319 1.59 8.02 2.30
N GLY A 320 0.56 7.80 1.53
CA GLY A 320 -0.68 8.55 1.68
C GLY A 320 -1.88 7.92 0.98
N ARG A 321 -3.04 8.59 1.09
CA ARG A 321 -4.32 8.18 0.49
C ARG A 321 -4.84 6.84 0.99
N THR A 322 -4.39 6.37 2.17
CA THR A 322 -4.84 5.12 2.80
C THR A 322 -5.29 5.37 4.24
N THR A 323 -5.96 4.40 4.84
CA THR A 323 -6.30 4.44 6.27
C THR A 323 -5.07 4.29 7.18
N ALA A 324 -4.01 3.66 6.66
CA ALA A 324 -2.76 3.45 7.39
C ALA A 324 -1.82 4.67 7.31
N SER A 325 -1.90 5.46 6.24
CA SER A 325 -1.13 6.68 6.06
C SER A 325 -1.93 7.67 5.21
N LYS A 326 -2.12 8.89 5.72
CA LYS A 326 -2.86 9.94 4.99
C LYS A 326 -2.00 10.69 3.98
N GLY A 327 -0.73 10.84 4.27
CA GLY A 327 0.17 11.78 3.60
C GLY A 327 0.15 13.16 4.27
N SER A 328 0.77 14.13 3.65
CA SER A 328 0.90 15.49 4.17
C SER A 328 0.60 16.57 3.13
N THR A 329 0.29 17.76 3.60
CA THR A 329 0.39 19.00 2.83
C THR A 329 1.85 19.36 2.58
N LEU A 330 2.14 20.30 1.68
CA LEU A 330 3.52 20.76 1.49
C LEU A 330 4.07 21.48 2.73
N ARG A 331 3.22 22.19 3.49
CA ARG A 331 3.62 22.87 4.73
C ARG A 331 4.03 21.85 5.80
N GLU A 332 3.19 20.84 6.05
CA GLU A 332 3.51 19.77 7.01
C GLU A 332 4.81 19.04 6.62
N LEU A 333 5.01 18.76 5.33
CA LEU A 333 6.25 18.17 4.81
C LEU A 333 7.48 19.04 5.08
N ALA A 334 7.37 20.36 4.85
CA ALA A 334 8.45 21.30 5.13
C ALA A 334 8.78 21.32 6.63
N GLU A 335 7.76 21.39 7.49
CA GLU A 335 7.90 21.40 8.95
C GLU A 335 8.52 20.09 9.48
N ASP A 336 8.12 18.93 8.95
CA ASP A 336 8.72 17.63 9.31
C ASP A 336 10.22 17.59 8.94
N MET A 337 10.57 17.99 7.71
CA MET A 337 11.98 17.95 7.28
C MET A 337 12.85 19.01 7.98
N LEU A 338 12.29 20.17 8.32
CA LEU A 338 12.96 21.13 9.20
C LEU A 338 13.23 20.54 10.59
N SER A 339 12.27 19.80 11.14
CA SER A 339 12.45 19.08 12.42
C SER A 339 13.53 18.01 12.36
N MET A 340 13.74 17.39 11.19
CA MET A 340 14.85 16.47 10.94
C MET A 340 16.21 17.15 10.81
N GLY A 341 16.26 18.50 10.89
CA GLY A 341 17.48 19.32 10.82
C GLY A 341 17.84 19.78 9.40
N CYS A 342 16.96 19.61 8.42
CA CYS A 342 17.19 20.19 7.09
C CYS A 342 17.09 21.72 7.15
N THR A 343 17.93 22.40 6.40
CA THR A 343 17.88 23.86 6.24
C THR A 343 17.31 24.27 4.91
N THR A 344 17.36 23.39 3.90
CA THR A 344 16.77 23.56 2.59
C THR A 344 16.01 22.29 2.24
N VAL A 345 14.77 22.43 1.69
CA VAL A 345 13.93 21.30 1.28
C VAL A 345 13.27 21.60 -0.04
N VAL A 346 13.36 20.66 -0.96
CA VAL A 346 12.64 20.67 -2.24
C VAL A 346 11.62 19.53 -2.27
N ASN A 347 10.39 19.78 -2.75
CA ASN A 347 9.48 18.69 -3.02
C ASN A 347 9.70 18.14 -4.42
N MET A 348 9.59 16.82 -4.56
CA MET A 348 9.67 16.09 -5.80
C MET A 348 8.28 15.65 -6.27
N ASP A 349 8.18 14.91 -7.38
CA ASP A 349 6.89 14.37 -7.81
C ASP A 349 6.32 13.43 -6.74
N GLY A 350 5.05 13.68 -6.41
CA GLY A 350 4.35 13.02 -5.31
C GLY A 350 3.22 12.11 -5.79
N GLY A 351 2.29 11.82 -4.87
CA GLY A 351 1.12 11.00 -5.18
C GLY A 351 1.51 9.56 -5.54
N GLY A 352 0.99 9.06 -6.66
CA GLY A 352 1.29 7.70 -7.14
C GLY A 352 2.72 7.49 -7.64
N SER A 353 3.49 8.57 -7.85
CA SER A 353 4.90 8.50 -8.22
C SER A 353 5.83 8.22 -7.04
N SER A 354 5.40 8.57 -5.81
CA SER A 354 6.21 8.41 -4.60
C SER A 354 6.64 6.96 -4.41
N THR A 355 7.92 6.69 -4.59
CA THR A 355 8.49 5.32 -4.54
C THR A 355 9.94 5.36 -4.09
N LEU A 356 10.29 4.49 -3.14
CA LEU A 356 11.65 4.25 -2.66
C LEU A 356 11.98 2.76 -2.74
N ALA A 357 13.08 2.43 -3.37
CA ALA A 357 13.63 1.08 -3.46
C ALA A 357 15.04 1.04 -2.88
N LEU A 358 15.35 0.08 -2.03
CA LEU A 358 16.69 -0.16 -1.52
C LEU A 358 17.06 -1.64 -1.57
N ARG A 359 18.37 -1.94 -1.62
CA ARG A 359 18.88 -3.25 -1.28
C ARG A 359 18.81 -3.41 0.24
N MET A 360 17.89 -4.27 0.68
CA MET A 360 17.71 -4.55 2.11
C MET A 360 18.44 -5.82 2.52
N PRO A 361 19.06 -5.84 3.70
CA PRO A 361 19.78 -7.01 4.20
C PRO A 361 18.91 -8.26 4.23
N GLY A 362 19.45 -9.39 3.74
CA GLY A 362 18.73 -10.67 3.69
C GLY A 362 17.63 -10.78 2.64
N LYS A 363 17.51 -9.76 1.78
CA LYS A 363 16.60 -9.80 0.63
C LYS A 363 17.39 -9.94 -0.66
N GLU A 364 16.85 -10.72 -1.59
CA GLU A 364 17.39 -10.80 -2.94
C GLU A 364 16.89 -9.59 -3.75
N GLY A 365 17.80 -8.94 -4.48
CA GLY A 365 17.47 -7.77 -5.29
C GLY A 365 17.09 -6.53 -4.48
N PHE A 366 16.11 -5.80 -4.98
CA PHE A 366 15.63 -4.55 -4.38
C PHE A 366 14.27 -4.73 -3.71
N THR A 367 14.06 -4.04 -2.61
CA THR A 367 12.79 -3.99 -1.89
C THR A 367 12.14 -2.63 -2.11
N ILE A 368 10.91 -2.60 -2.61
CA ILE A 368 10.07 -1.40 -2.58
C ILE A 368 9.63 -1.22 -1.13
N LEU A 369 10.05 -0.12 -0.51
CA LEU A 369 9.89 0.08 0.93
C LEU A 369 8.55 0.69 1.30
N ASN A 370 8.05 1.59 0.46
CA ASN A 370 6.78 2.26 0.64
C ASN A 370 5.66 1.55 -0.13
N LYS A 371 4.41 1.97 0.09
CA LYS A 371 3.22 1.44 -0.59
C LYS A 371 2.69 2.48 -1.58
N PRO A 372 3.03 2.39 -2.88
CA PRO A 372 2.54 3.32 -3.88
C PRO A 372 1.02 3.43 -3.90
N SER A 373 0.49 4.64 -3.88
CA SER A 373 -0.95 4.89 -3.74
C SER A 373 -1.79 4.45 -4.96
N ASP A 374 -1.16 4.21 -6.10
CA ASP A 374 -1.82 3.67 -7.29
C ASP A 374 -2.05 2.15 -7.22
N GLY A 375 -1.53 1.47 -6.19
CA GLY A 375 -1.56 0.02 -6.05
C GLY A 375 -0.57 -0.73 -6.95
N SER A 376 0.17 -0.01 -7.80
CA SER A 376 1.22 -0.51 -8.69
C SER A 376 2.32 0.54 -8.88
N LEU A 377 3.48 0.12 -9.38
CA LEU A 377 4.58 1.03 -9.69
C LEU A 377 4.22 1.89 -10.91
N ARG A 378 4.28 3.21 -10.72
CA ARG A 378 4.08 4.17 -11.82
C ARG A 378 5.33 4.30 -12.65
N SER A 379 5.18 4.40 -13.97
CA SER A 379 6.23 4.86 -14.87
C SER A 379 6.41 6.37 -14.73
N VAL A 380 7.61 6.84 -14.41
CA VAL A 380 7.96 8.26 -14.25
C VAL A 380 9.16 8.63 -15.12
N CYS A 381 9.43 9.93 -15.26
CA CYS A 381 10.39 10.46 -16.23
C CYS A 381 11.86 10.38 -15.77
N SER A 382 12.11 10.40 -14.46
CA SER A 382 13.47 10.41 -13.92
C SER A 382 13.52 9.89 -12.49
N TYR A 383 14.71 9.47 -12.09
CA TYR A 383 15.02 8.94 -10.76
C TYR A 383 16.34 9.51 -10.24
N ILE A 384 16.44 9.59 -8.91
CA ILE A 384 17.72 9.68 -8.24
C ILE A 384 18.08 8.27 -7.78
N LEU A 385 19.23 7.77 -8.24
CA LEU A 385 19.74 6.47 -7.86
C LEU A 385 20.88 6.65 -6.86
N PHE A 386 20.92 5.78 -5.88
CA PHE A 386 22.02 5.67 -4.94
C PHE A 386 22.97 4.61 -5.48
N VAL A 387 24.22 4.98 -5.76
CA VAL A 387 25.22 4.09 -6.35
C VAL A 387 26.50 4.06 -5.51
N THR A 388 27.29 3.01 -5.69
CA THR A 388 28.59 2.87 -5.01
C THR A 388 29.63 2.31 -5.95
N ASP A 389 30.88 2.83 -5.84
CA ASP A 389 32.04 2.28 -6.56
C ASP A 389 32.66 1.06 -5.84
N THR A 390 32.14 0.73 -4.64
CA THR A 390 32.61 -0.43 -3.90
C THR A 390 32.26 -1.72 -4.63
N ALA A 391 33.27 -2.45 -5.08
CA ALA A 391 33.04 -3.72 -5.78
C ALA A 391 32.44 -4.78 -4.84
N PRO A 392 31.52 -5.64 -5.32
CA PRO A 392 31.02 -6.77 -4.56
C PRO A 392 32.13 -7.72 -4.14
N SER A 393 32.21 -8.02 -2.84
CA SER A 393 33.25 -8.91 -2.31
C SER A 393 32.77 -10.34 -2.05
N GLY A 394 31.45 -10.55 -2.00
CA GLY A 394 30.83 -11.83 -1.66
C GLY A 394 31.09 -12.32 -0.24
N SER A 395 31.73 -11.50 0.62
CA SER A 395 32.07 -11.85 2.00
C SER A 395 31.31 -10.97 2.99
N ALA A 396 30.75 -11.56 4.03
CA ALA A 396 30.03 -10.84 5.05
C ALA A 396 30.90 -9.74 5.71
N ARG A 397 30.40 -8.53 5.71
CA ARG A 397 31.02 -7.36 6.35
C ARG A 397 30.08 -6.73 7.37
N ASN A 398 28.82 -6.59 7.05
CA ASN A 398 27.81 -6.05 7.91
C ASN A 398 26.82 -7.15 8.32
N LEU A 399 26.41 -7.14 9.58
CA LEU A 399 25.41 -8.06 10.15
C LEU A 399 24.17 -7.27 10.55
N TYR A 400 23.03 -7.87 10.34
CA TYR A 400 21.74 -7.28 10.65
C TYR A 400 20.85 -8.29 11.38
N LEU A 401 20.00 -7.77 12.26
CA LEU A 401 18.93 -8.53 12.88
C LEU A 401 17.72 -8.56 11.94
N THR A 402 17.20 -9.73 11.59
CA THR A 402 16.03 -9.82 10.67
C THR A 402 14.76 -9.29 11.32
N GLN A 403 14.68 -9.29 12.67
CA GLN A 403 13.61 -8.73 13.47
C GLN A 403 13.93 -7.30 13.97
N ASP A 404 14.82 -6.58 13.31
CA ASP A 404 15.20 -5.23 13.74
C ASP A 404 13.96 -4.32 13.81
N GLY A 405 13.80 -3.58 14.90
CA GLY A 405 12.66 -2.75 15.20
C GLY A 405 11.40 -3.50 15.67
N ALA A 406 11.45 -4.82 15.83
CA ALA A 406 10.29 -5.59 16.26
C ALA A 406 9.90 -5.32 17.72
N TYR A 407 8.62 -5.46 18.02
CA TYR A 407 8.10 -5.43 19.37
C TYR A 407 8.13 -6.82 20.00
N VAL A 408 8.61 -6.89 21.25
CA VAL A 408 8.65 -8.12 22.04
C VAL A 408 7.96 -7.87 23.38
N LEU A 409 7.09 -8.76 23.81
CA LEU A 409 6.45 -8.66 25.10
C LEU A 409 7.47 -8.89 26.22
N ALA A 410 7.42 -8.06 27.26
CA ALA A 410 8.30 -8.14 28.41
C ALA A 410 8.29 -9.56 29.02
N GLY A 411 9.47 -10.13 29.24
CA GLY A 411 9.64 -11.49 29.75
C GLY A 411 9.57 -12.59 28.71
N SER A 412 9.09 -12.31 27.50
CA SER A 412 9.03 -13.31 26.43
C SER A 412 10.39 -13.53 25.75
N SER A 413 10.49 -14.66 25.08
CA SER A 413 11.69 -15.09 24.35
C SER A 413 11.47 -14.98 22.84
N LEU A 414 12.54 -14.66 22.09
CA LEU A 414 12.53 -14.53 20.63
C LEU A 414 13.78 -15.20 20.05
N THR A 415 13.61 -16.16 19.16
CA THR A 415 14.73 -16.70 18.38
C THR A 415 15.20 -15.65 17.38
N LEU A 416 16.47 -15.25 17.46
CA LEU A 416 17.05 -14.21 16.61
C LEU A 416 17.42 -14.78 15.26
N GLY A 417 16.99 -14.07 14.21
CA GLY A 417 17.40 -14.30 12.84
C GLY A 417 18.43 -13.26 12.40
N TYR A 418 19.33 -13.65 11.52
CA TYR A 418 20.41 -12.77 11.07
C TYR A 418 20.47 -12.71 9.55
N ALA A 419 20.93 -11.58 9.04
CA ALA A 419 21.27 -11.36 7.65
C ALA A 419 22.64 -10.72 7.54
N ALA A 420 23.29 -10.89 6.41
CA ALA A 420 24.59 -10.29 6.16
C ALA A 420 24.65 -9.61 4.78
N THR A 421 25.42 -8.52 4.72
CA THR A 421 25.81 -7.90 3.45
C THR A 421 27.31 -7.78 3.36
N ASP A 422 27.83 -7.69 2.14
CA ASP A 422 29.18 -7.29 1.90
C ASP A 422 29.36 -5.74 1.96
N SER A 423 30.53 -5.25 1.69
CA SER A 423 30.83 -3.82 1.71
C SER A 423 30.12 -3.02 0.60
N SER A 424 29.60 -3.68 -0.45
CA SER A 424 28.82 -3.08 -1.53
C SER A 424 27.30 -3.12 -1.26
N MET A 425 26.88 -3.51 -0.07
CA MET A 425 25.50 -3.67 0.38
C MET A 425 24.74 -4.83 -0.32
N ARG A 426 25.41 -5.71 -1.03
CA ARG A 426 24.79 -6.92 -1.58
C ARG A 426 24.62 -7.97 -0.48
N SER A 427 23.45 -8.59 -0.43
CA SER A 427 23.21 -9.72 0.47
C SER A 427 24.15 -10.87 0.17
N VAL A 428 24.74 -11.44 1.21
CA VAL A 428 25.66 -12.58 1.14
C VAL A 428 25.23 -13.65 2.14
N GLU A 429 25.81 -14.85 2.04
CA GLU A 429 25.56 -15.90 3.00
C GLU A 429 25.85 -15.44 4.43
N THR A 430 24.89 -15.63 5.31
CA THR A 430 25.06 -15.29 6.73
C THR A 430 26.01 -16.26 7.41
N PRO A 431 27.04 -15.78 8.11
CA PRO A 431 27.96 -16.64 8.84
C PRO A 431 27.22 -17.55 9.82
N SER A 432 27.63 -18.83 9.89
CA SER A 432 27.01 -19.83 10.77
C SER A 432 27.19 -19.56 12.26
N SER A 433 28.15 -18.71 12.63
CA SER A 433 28.51 -18.40 14.02
C SER A 433 28.34 -16.90 14.33
N VAL A 434 27.11 -16.40 14.24
CA VAL A 434 26.81 -15.03 14.70
C VAL A 434 26.60 -15.06 16.22
N THR A 435 27.33 -14.18 16.93
CA THR A 435 27.09 -13.92 18.35
C THR A 435 26.34 -12.60 18.51
N ALA A 436 25.37 -12.58 19.42
CA ALA A 436 24.60 -11.39 19.77
C ALA A 436 24.67 -11.13 21.27
N SER A 437 24.69 -9.86 21.66
CA SER A 437 24.57 -9.42 23.05
C SER A 437 23.55 -8.29 23.13
N ALA A 438 22.72 -8.29 24.16
CA ALA A 438 21.68 -7.31 24.42
C ALA A 438 22.12 -6.32 25.50
N SER A 439 21.65 -5.08 25.41
CA SER A 439 22.00 -4.02 26.39
C SER A 439 21.16 -4.11 27.68
N ARG A 440 19.96 -4.69 27.63
CA ARG A 440 19.03 -4.78 28.76
C ARG A 440 18.52 -6.19 29.01
N GLY A 441 18.16 -6.95 27.97
CA GLY A 441 17.78 -8.34 28.04
C GLY A 441 18.99 -9.27 28.07
N SER A 442 18.79 -10.52 27.72
CA SER A 442 19.87 -11.50 27.61
C SER A 442 19.76 -12.30 26.30
N VAL A 443 20.89 -12.76 25.79
CA VAL A 443 20.93 -13.65 24.62
C VAL A 443 21.71 -14.92 25.00
N SER A 444 21.13 -16.06 24.75
CA SER A 444 21.74 -17.38 24.96
C SER A 444 21.35 -18.34 23.85
N GLY A 445 22.33 -18.96 23.19
CA GLY A 445 22.06 -19.95 22.11
C GLY A 445 21.26 -19.38 20.94
N GLY A 446 21.37 -18.07 20.65
CA GLY A 446 20.59 -17.41 19.59
C GLY A 446 19.17 -17.02 19.99
N VAL A 447 18.77 -17.24 21.24
CA VAL A 447 17.47 -16.83 21.79
C VAL A 447 17.65 -15.59 22.65
N TYR A 448 16.94 -14.55 22.31
CA TYR A 448 16.81 -13.33 23.11
C TYR A 448 15.69 -13.51 24.13
N THR A 449 15.91 -13.07 25.37
CA THR A 449 14.89 -12.97 26.40
C THR A 449 14.72 -11.50 26.79
N ALA A 450 13.50 -10.99 26.63
CA ALA A 450 13.18 -9.61 26.91
C ALA A 450 13.21 -9.30 28.42
N PRO A 451 13.71 -8.12 28.84
CA PRO A 451 13.63 -7.70 30.24
C PRO A 451 12.17 -7.47 30.68
N ALA A 452 11.95 -7.46 31.98
CA ALA A 452 10.60 -7.28 32.55
C ALA A 452 10.02 -5.86 32.37
N SER A 453 10.82 -4.89 31.95
CA SER A 453 10.38 -3.48 31.80
C SER A 453 10.41 -3.04 30.34
N ALA A 454 9.43 -2.23 29.95
CA ALA A 454 9.34 -1.64 28.62
C ALA A 454 10.54 -0.75 28.28
N GLY A 455 10.80 -0.58 27.02
CA GLY A 455 11.84 0.31 26.45
C GLY A 455 12.63 -0.35 25.32
N THR A 456 13.54 0.39 24.74
CA THR A 456 14.39 -0.07 23.63
C THR A 456 15.58 -0.87 24.15
N ASP A 457 15.81 -2.03 23.56
CA ASP A 457 16.98 -2.88 23.79
C ASP A 457 17.86 -2.91 22.55
N LYS A 458 19.12 -2.53 22.69
CA LYS A 458 20.11 -2.55 21.60
C LYS A 458 20.87 -3.86 21.61
N LEU A 459 20.94 -4.49 20.45
CA LEU A 459 21.70 -5.72 20.23
C LEU A 459 22.98 -5.38 19.45
N THR A 460 24.11 -5.97 19.86
CA THR A 460 25.37 -5.93 19.12
C THR A 460 25.61 -7.30 18.53
N LEU A 461 25.94 -7.34 17.23
CA LEU A 461 26.15 -8.55 16.46
C LEU A 461 27.61 -8.65 16.02
N SER A 462 28.20 -9.85 16.07
CA SER A 462 29.55 -10.08 15.59
C SER A 462 29.78 -11.51 15.07
N SER A 463 30.61 -11.64 14.02
CA SER A 463 31.11 -12.90 13.49
C SER A 463 32.38 -12.66 12.70
N GLY A 464 33.54 -13.09 13.23
CA GLY A 464 34.85 -12.81 12.62
C GLY A 464 35.08 -11.31 12.47
N THR A 465 35.24 -10.82 11.22
CA THR A 465 35.41 -9.38 10.91
C THR A 465 34.07 -8.69 10.63
N ALA A 466 32.98 -9.44 10.49
CA ALA A 466 31.65 -8.88 10.28
C ALA A 466 31.02 -8.42 11.61
N SER A 467 30.37 -7.28 11.60
CA SER A 467 29.74 -6.71 12.78
C SER A 467 28.47 -5.94 12.42
N GLY A 468 27.64 -5.71 13.41
CA GLY A 468 26.41 -4.95 13.22
C GLY A 468 25.70 -4.69 14.54
N SER A 469 24.53 -4.10 14.44
CA SER A 469 23.65 -3.87 15.57
C SER A 469 22.21 -3.95 15.11
N GLY A 470 21.31 -4.19 16.05
CA GLY A 470 19.87 -4.13 15.85
C GLY A 470 19.18 -3.60 17.10
N THR A 471 17.89 -3.39 16.98
CA THR A 471 17.07 -2.82 18.05
C THR A 471 15.80 -3.67 18.20
N LEU A 472 15.43 -3.97 19.45
CA LEU A 472 14.14 -4.55 19.79
C LEU A 472 13.41 -3.61 20.74
N HIS A 473 12.10 -3.48 20.56
CA HIS A 473 11.25 -2.66 21.42
C HIS A 473 10.48 -3.56 22.39
N VAL A 474 10.81 -3.48 23.67
CA VAL A 474 10.12 -4.25 24.70
C VAL A 474 8.89 -3.49 25.16
N VAL A 475 7.74 -4.14 25.12
CA VAL A 475 6.44 -3.61 25.55
C VAL A 475 5.86 -4.46 26.68
N THR A 476 5.13 -3.85 27.62
CA THR A 476 4.46 -4.57 28.72
C THR A 476 2.98 -4.81 28.45
N LYS A 477 2.45 -4.20 27.38
CA LYS A 477 1.05 -4.36 26.95
C LYS A 477 0.98 -4.16 25.44
N ALA A 478 -0.06 -4.70 24.83
CA ALA A 478 -0.43 -4.44 23.43
C ALA A 478 -1.56 -3.40 23.34
N ASP A 479 -1.87 -2.95 22.12
CA ASP A 479 -3.00 -2.07 21.83
C ASP A 479 -4.22 -2.88 21.37
N SER A 480 -3.99 -4.04 20.77
CA SER A 480 -5.03 -4.95 20.32
C SER A 480 -4.59 -6.41 20.43
N LEU A 481 -5.57 -7.28 20.63
CA LEU A 481 -5.45 -8.73 20.63
C LEU A 481 -6.41 -9.27 19.58
N SER A 482 -5.94 -10.13 18.69
CA SER A 482 -6.76 -10.90 17.79
C SER A 482 -6.72 -12.37 18.19
N VAL A 483 -7.89 -12.99 18.24
CA VAL A 483 -8.05 -14.40 18.48
C VAL A 483 -8.72 -15.01 17.26
N THR A 484 -8.11 -16.02 16.68
CA THR A 484 -8.61 -16.72 15.50
C THR A 484 -8.79 -18.20 15.82
N ASP A 485 -9.77 -18.81 15.20
CA ASP A 485 -9.89 -20.26 15.20
C ASP A 485 -8.69 -20.88 14.45
N ALA A 486 -7.99 -21.80 15.07
CA ALA A 486 -6.74 -22.35 14.53
C ALA A 486 -6.94 -23.22 13.27
N GLU A 487 -8.14 -23.78 13.08
CA GLU A 487 -8.45 -24.64 11.93
C GLU A 487 -8.84 -23.79 10.72
N SER A 488 -9.71 -22.79 10.90
CA SER A 488 -10.23 -21.95 9.82
C SER A 488 -9.37 -20.71 9.55
N GLY A 489 -8.53 -20.28 10.50
CA GLY A 489 -7.77 -19.03 10.46
C GLY A 489 -8.65 -17.78 10.55
N THR A 490 -9.93 -17.90 10.86
CA THR A 490 -10.87 -16.76 10.92
C THR A 490 -10.99 -16.22 12.34
N ALA A 491 -11.22 -14.89 12.46
CA ALA A 491 -11.44 -14.27 13.77
C ALA A 491 -12.68 -14.88 14.43
N ILE A 492 -12.55 -15.21 15.72
CA ILE A 492 -13.62 -15.85 16.47
C ILE A 492 -14.01 -15.00 17.68
N THR A 493 -15.32 -14.74 17.82
CA THR A 493 -15.91 -14.07 18.98
C THR A 493 -17.03 -14.89 19.63
N SER A 494 -17.49 -15.92 18.94
CA SER A 494 -18.49 -16.88 19.46
C SER A 494 -18.38 -18.21 18.75
N ALA A 495 -18.75 -19.29 19.45
CA ALA A 495 -18.87 -20.63 18.89
C ALA A 495 -20.04 -21.40 19.54
N VAL A 496 -20.67 -22.25 18.74
CA VAL A 496 -21.60 -23.30 19.22
C VAL A 496 -20.88 -24.64 19.02
N LEU A 497 -20.71 -25.40 20.10
CA LEU A 497 -19.93 -26.63 20.11
C LEU A 497 -20.77 -27.80 20.61
N GLU A 498 -20.67 -28.95 19.96
CA GLU A 498 -21.24 -30.20 20.48
C GLU A 498 -20.51 -30.62 21.79
N GLN A 499 -21.21 -31.33 22.65
CA GLN A 499 -20.60 -31.88 23.83
C GLN A 499 -19.46 -32.88 23.46
N GLY A 500 -18.23 -32.59 23.90
CA GLY A 500 -17.03 -33.32 23.54
C GLY A 500 -16.22 -32.71 22.42
N GLU A 501 -16.77 -31.76 21.69
CA GLU A 501 -16.06 -31.03 20.63
C GLU A 501 -14.97 -30.12 21.23
N THR A 502 -13.93 -29.86 20.45
CA THR A 502 -12.79 -29.05 20.87
C THR A 502 -12.64 -27.81 19.99
N LEU A 503 -12.18 -26.71 20.60
CA LEU A 503 -11.82 -25.46 19.92
C LEU A 503 -10.37 -25.13 20.26
N SER A 504 -9.54 -24.96 19.25
CA SER A 504 -8.18 -24.46 19.38
C SER A 504 -8.11 -23.04 18.83
N VAL A 505 -7.44 -22.14 19.52
CA VAL A 505 -7.32 -20.74 19.10
C VAL A 505 -5.87 -20.31 18.95
N GLU A 506 -5.62 -19.49 17.93
CA GLU A 506 -4.36 -18.76 17.75
C GLU A 506 -4.54 -17.31 18.24
N VAL A 507 -3.48 -16.81 18.88
CA VAL A 507 -3.51 -15.50 19.53
C VAL A 507 -2.38 -14.63 18.98
N ALA A 508 -2.72 -13.47 18.45
CA ALA A 508 -1.76 -12.47 17.99
C ALA A 508 -2.03 -11.12 18.64
N ALA A 509 -0.98 -10.47 19.08
CA ALA A 509 -1.06 -9.13 19.68
C ALA A 509 -0.40 -8.10 18.78
N LYS A 510 -0.93 -6.86 18.79
CA LYS A 510 -0.33 -5.73 18.07
C LYS A 510 -0.12 -4.54 18.99
N TYR A 511 1.00 -3.86 18.77
CA TYR A 511 1.32 -2.57 19.36
C TYR A 511 1.67 -1.59 18.23
N LEU A 512 1.02 -0.43 18.17
CA LEU A 512 1.13 0.53 17.07
C LEU A 512 0.98 -0.13 15.68
N LEU A 513 -0.01 -1.01 15.56
CA LEU A 513 -0.33 -1.81 14.35
C LEU A 513 0.73 -2.84 13.93
N ARG A 514 1.81 -3.02 14.67
CA ARG A 514 2.86 -3.98 14.41
C ARG A 514 2.72 -5.18 15.32
N ASP A 515 3.08 -6.35 14.83
CA ASP A 515 2.99 -7.58 15.60
C ASP A 515 3.94 -7.54 16.81
N VAL A 516 3.46 -8.06 17.93
CA VAL A 516 4.22 -8.21 19.17
C VAL A 516 4.63 -9.67 19.30
N TYR A 517 5.92 -9.93 19.29
CA TYR A 517 6.44 -11.28 19.59
C TYR A 517 6.21 -11.61 21.06
N MET A 518 5.58 -12.73 21.31
CA MET A 518 5.33 -13.27 22.64
C MET A 518 5.46 -14.80 22.61
N ASP A 519 5.91 -15.40 23.70
CA ASP A 519 5.93 -16.86 23.82
C ASP A 519 4.60 -17.40 24.33
N ASP A 520 4.37 -18.70 24.12
CA ASP A 520 3.11 -19.36 24.50
C ASP A 520 2.79 -19.20 25.98
N GLY A 521 3.82 -19.14 26.83
CA GLY A 521 3.68 -18.92 28.27
C GLY A 521 3.12 -17.55 28.67
N SER A 522 3.10 -16.59 27.73
CA SER A 522 2.56 -15.23 27.91
C SER A 522 1.05 -15.16 27.65
N VAL A 523 0.45 -16.24 27.13
CA VAL A 523 -0.99 -16.35 26.90
C VAL A 523 -1.60 -17.21 28.01
N THR A 524 -2.67 -16.74 28.61
CA THR A 524 -3.41 -17.49 29.63
C THR A 524 -4.87 -17.61 29.26
N TYR A 525 -5.44 -18.76 29.56
CA TYR A 525 -6.80 -19.10 29.22
C TYR A 525 -7.60 -19.42 30.47
N SER A 526 -8.85 -19.04 30.50
CA SER A 526 -9.79 -19.41 31.56
C SER A 526 -11.21 -19.51 31.02
N VAL A 527 -12.08 -20.21 31.75
CA VAL A 527 -13.46 -20.44 31.38
C VAL A 527 -14.38 -19.81 32.40
N GLU A 528 -15.34 -19.02 31.94
CA GLU A 528 -16.47 -18.55 32.73
C GLU A 528 -17.74 -19.34 32.38
N GLY A 529 -18.44 -19.83 33.40
CA GLY A 529 -19.60 -20.71 33.25
C GLY A 529 -19.23 -22.20 33.18
N SER A 530 -20.25 -23.07 33.15
CA SER A 530 -20.05 -24.54 33.15
C SER A 530 -20.07 -25.11 31.74
N ILE A 531 -19.32 -24.48 30.82
CA ILE A 531 -19.31 -24.81 29.38
C ILE A 531 -18.25 -25.85 29.03
N GLY A 532 -17.17 -25.97 29.80
CA GLY A 532 -16.07 -26.85 29.47
C GLY A 532 -14.79 -26.59 30.27
N THR A 533 -13.71 -27.07 29.75
CA THR A 533 -12.35 -26.90 30.31
C THR A 533 -11.40 -26.41 29.22
N VAL A 534 -10.37 -25.66 29.59
CA VAL A 534 -9.30 -25.24 28.69
C VAL A 534 -7.95 -25.67 29.22
N THR A 535 -7.07 -26.16 28.32
CA THR A 535 -5.68 -26.47 28.66
C THR A 535 -4.83 -25.20 28.71
N LYS A 536 -3.64 -25.28 29.28
CA LYS A 536 -2.66 -24.18 29.28
C LYS A 536 -2.25 -23.71 27.86
N ASP A 537 -2.36 -24.61 26.88
CA ASP A 537 -1.97 -24.37 25.48
C ASP A 537 -3.18 -23.91 24.63
N GLY A 538 -4.32 -23.55 25.28
CA GLY A 538 -5.48 -22.94 24.60
C GLY A 538 -6.48 -23.92 23.99
N LEU A 539 -6.32 -25.24 24.15
CA LEU A 539 -7.31 -26.20 23.68
C LEU A 539 -8.50 -26.22 24.64
N PHE A 540 -9.62 -25.68 24.19
CA PHE A 540 -10.90 -25.76 24.89
C PHE A 540 -11.61 -27.08 24.53
N THR A 541 -12.24 -27.71 25.52
CA THR A 541 -13.09 -28.90 25.33
C THR A 541 -14.46 -28.62 25.93
N ALA A 542 -15.49 -28.77 25.12
CA ALA A 542 -16.89 -28.55 25.49
C ALA A 542 -17.39 -29.75 26.37
N THR A 543 -17.47 -29.54 27.69
CA THR A 543 -17.94 -30.56 28.62
C THR A 543 -19.20 -30.18 29.37
N GLY A 544 -19.74 -28.96 29.08
CA GLY A 544 -20.99 -28.50 29.66
C GLY A 544 -22.19 -29.29 29.19
N THR A 545 -23.31 -29.17 29.90
CA THR A 545 -24.57 -29.76 29.47
C THR A 545 -25.13 -29.00 28.27
N PRO A 546 -25.85 -29.68 27.34
CA PRO A 546 -26.47 -29.00 26.21
C PRO A 546 -27.30 -27.78 26.57
N GLY A 547 -27.15 -26.68 25.83
CA GLY A 547 -27.78 -25.40 26.08
C GLY A 547 -27.06 -24.50 27.09
N THR A 548 -25.97 -24.96 27.71
CA THR A 548 -25.17 -24.13 28.61
C THR A 548 -24.40 -23.06 27.84
N LYS A 549 -24.40 -21.83 28.37
CA LYS A 549 -23.64 -20.70 27.81
C LYS A 549 -22.57 -20.23 28.79
N GLY A 550 -21.50 -19.71 28.25
CA GLY A 550 -20.39 -19.14 29.03
C GLY A 550 -19.36 -18.48 28.11
N LYS A 551 -18.16 -18.25 28.63
CA LYS A 551 -17.10 -17.57 27.89
C LYS A 551 -15.78 -18.31 28.03
N LEU A 552 -15.04 -18.40 26.94
CA LEU A 552 -13.61 -18.65 26.95
C LEU A 552 -12.90 -17.31 26.98
N LEU A 553 -12.13 -17.06 28.03
CA LEU A 553 -11.34 -15.86 28.22
C LEU A 553 -9.90 -16.11 27.79
N VAL A 554 -9.38 -15.27 26.92
CA VAL A 554 -8.00 -15.31 26.42
C VAL A 554 -7.29 -14.04 26.88
N ASN A 555 -6.30 -14.17 27.76
CA ASN A 555 -5.53 -13.05 28.27
C ASN A 555 -4.10 -13.10 27.71
N ALA A 556 -3.67 -12.05 27.04
CA ALA A 556 -2.31 -11.87 26.57
C ALA A 556 -1.96 -10.38 26.49
N ALA A 557 -0.70 -10.06 26.73
CA ALA A 557 -0.16 -8.70 26.58
C ALA A 557 -1.02 -7.59 27.26
N GLY A 558 -1.64 -7.91 28.41
CA GLY A 558 -2.46 -6.97 29.19
C GLY A 558 -3.87 -6.72 28.62
N ILE A 559 -4.33 -7.54 27.68
CA ILE A 559 -5.67 -7.51 27.09
C ILE A 559 -6.39 -8.81 27.33
N THR A 560 -7.68 -8.76 27.59
CA THR A 560 -8.58 -9.91 27.62
C THR A 560 -9.49 -9.89 26.40
N SER A 561 -9.52 -10.98 25.67
CA SER A 561 -10.52 -11.27 24.62
C SER A 561 -11.51 -12.30 25.13
N GLU A 562 -12.76 -12.13 24.80
CA GLU A 562 -13.85 -13.01 25.23
C GLU A 562 -14.44 -13.71 24.01
N ILE A 563 -14.59 -15.03 24.09
CA ILE A 563 -15.27 -15.84 23.08
C ILE A 563 -16.52 -16.41 23.75
N GLU A 564 -17.69 -16.04 23.25
CA GLU A 564 -18.94 -16.60 23.73
C GLU A 564 -19.10 -18.04 23.24
N ILE A 565 -19.26 -18.99 24.19
CA ILE A 565 -19.45 -20.40 23.87
C ILE A 565 -20.85 -20.82 24.30
N GLU A 566 -21.57 -21.46 23.40
CA GLU A 566 -22.79 -22.18 23.69
C GLU A 566 -22.56 -23.67 23.40
N ILE A 567 -22.91 -24.52 24.38
CA ILE A 567 -22.95 -25.98 24.13
C ILE A 567 -24.20 -26.27 23.33
N GLU A 568 -24.04 -26.94 22.19
CA GLU A 568 -25.13 -27.21 21.25
C GLU A 568 -26.32 -27.82 22.00
N LYS A 569 -27.51 -27.29 21.75
CA LYS A 569 -28.73 -27.81 22.35
C LYS A 569 -29.07 -29.15 21.73
N GLU A 570 -29.30 -30.10 22.55
CA GLU A 570 -29.89 -31.36 22.14
C GLU A 570 -31.40 -31.18 22.11
N PHE A 571 -31.95 -30.95 20.91
CA PHE A 571 -33.39 -30.92 20.72
C PHE A 571 -33.90 -32.34 20.70
N THR A 572 -34.57 -32.75 21.79
CA THR A 572 -35.02 -34.13 21.97
C THR A 572 -36.07 -34.59 20.93
N ASP A 573 -36.78 -33.64 20.33
CA ASP A 573 -37.81 -33.87 19.33
C ASP A 573 -37.33 -33.98 17.88
N ILE A 574 -36.00 -33.85 17.67
CA ILE A 574 -35.38 -34.09 16.36
C ILE A 574 -34.53 -35.36 16.35
N ILE A 575 -34.27 -35.99 17.49
CA ILE A 575 -33.46 -37.22 17.54
C ILE A 575 -34.15 -38.32 16.70
N GLY A 576 -33.40 -38.79 15.69
CA GLY A 576 -33.97 -39.72 14.68
C GLY A 576 -34.98 -39.16 13.72
N HIS A 577 -35.27 -37.86 13.79
CA HIS A 577 -36.11 -37.18 12.80
C HIS A 577 -35.31 -36.94 11.51
N TRP A 578 -35.94 -37.10 10.35
CA TRP A 578 -35.27 -36.93 9.05
C TRP A 578 -34.60 -35.55 8.85
N ALA A 579 -35.02 -34.52 9.60
CA ALA A 579 -34.46 -33.18 9.53
C ALA A 579 -33.33 -32.94 10.57
N GLU A 580 -32.94 -33.92 11.37
CA GLU A 580 -31.99 -33.75 12.47
C GLU A 580 -30.69 -33.07 12.02
N SER A 581 -30.07 -33.57 10.95
CA SER A 581 -28.80 -33.03 10.42
C SER A 581 -28.93 -31.59 9.94
N TYR A 582 -30.02 -31.24 9.26
CA TYR A 582 -30.28 -29.91 8.76
C TYR A 582 -30.51 -28.89 9.89
N VAL A 583 -31.25 -29.31 10.91
CA VAL A 583 -31.54 -28.48 12.10
C VAL A 583 -30.26 -28.23 12.88
N LYS A 584 -29.47 -29.27 13.13
CA LYS A 584 -28.17 -29.13 13.83
C LYS A 584 -27.21 -28.19 13.09
N ALA A 585 -27.07 -28.32 11.77
CA ALA A 585 -26.23 -27.44 10.98
C ALA A 585 -26.66 -25.96 11.08
N LEU A 586 -27.94 -25.68 10.87
CA LEU A 586 -28.48 -24.32 10.95
C LEU A 586 -28.45 -23.74 12.38
N TYR A 587 -28.55 -24.59 13.41
CA TYR A 587 -28.44 -24.17 14.79
C TYR A 587 -27.00 -23.79 15.15
N LYS A 588 -26.04 -24.60 14.74
CA LYS A 588 -24.61 -24.32 14.88
C LYS A 588 -24.21 -22.96 14.28
N ASP A 589 -24.80 -22.61 13.16
CA ASP A 589 -24.58 -21.33 12.46
C ASP A 589 -25.45 -20.18 13.01
N GLY A 590 -26.22 -20.40 14.08
CA GLY A 590 -27.07 -19.38 14.70
C GLY A 590 -28.27 -18.93 13.86
N ILE A 591 -28.61 -19.67 12.82
CA ILE A 591 -29.70 -19.33 11.88
C ILE A 591 -31.06 -19.70 12.45
N VAL A 592 -31.15 -20.86 13.10
CA VAL A 592 -32.37 -21.32 13.77
C VAL A 592 -32.20 -21.41 15.29
N SER A 593 -33.29 -21.42 16.00
CA SER A 593 -33.36 -21.65 17.45
C SER A 593 -34.52 -22.55 17.81
N GLY A 594 -34.46 -23.20 18.97
CA GLY A 594 -35.57 -23.98 19.50
C GLY A 594 -36.77 -23.12 19.86
N ILE A 595 -37.92 -23.78 20.01
CA ILE A 595 -39.15 -23.20 20.60
C ILE A 595 -39.08 -23.23 22.13
N THR A 596 -38.30 -24.16 22.68
CA THR A 596 -37.89 -24.24 24.08
C THR A 596 -36.40 -24.62 24.14
N GLU A 597 -35.85 -24.75 25.35
CA GLU A 597 -34.47 -25.17 25.55
C GLU A 597 -34.15 -26.56 24.95
N THR A 598 -35.12 -27.45 24.87
CA THR A 598 -34.93 -28.85 24.46
C THR A 598 -35.83 -29.29 23.29
N GLN A 599 -36.57 -28.37 22.69
CA GLN A 599 -37.50 -28.68 21.58
C GLN A 599 -37.30 -27.71 20.43
N PHE A 600 -37.17 -28.26 19.22
CA PHE A 600 -37.14 -27.52 17.97
C PHE A 600 -38.52 -27.28 17.38
N GLY A 601 -39.42 -28.23 17.58
CA GLY A 601 -40.80 -28.23 16.98
C GLY A 601 -40.78 -28.55 15.49
N PRO A 602 -40.17 -29.66 15.02
CA PRO A 602 -39.94 -29.94 13.60
C PRO A 602 -41.21 -29.94 12.77
N ASP A 603 -42.29 -30.46 13.32
CA ASP A 603 -43.60 -30.58 12.64
C ASP A 603 -44.50 -29.34 12.79
N LEU A 604 -44.13 -28.36 13.58
CA LEU A 604 -44.90 -27.15 13.74
C LEU A 604 -44.87 -26.31 12.45
N SER A 605 -46.05 -25.70 12.17
CA SER A 605 -46.19 -24.80 11.04
C SER A 605 -45.33 -23.55 11.20
N MET A 606 -44.69 -23.13 10.11
CA MET A 606 -43.80 -21.98 10.05
C MET A 606 -44.57 -20.67 9.98
N LYS A 607 -44.26 -19.69 10.85
CA LYS A 607 -44.78 -18.34 10.73
C LYS A 607 -43.99 -17.53 9.69
N ARG A 608 -44.63 -16.56 9.06
CA ARG A 608 -44.04 -15.71 8.03
C ARG A 608 -42.84 -14.92 8.59
N CYS A 609 -43.01 -14.33 9.78
CA CYS A 609 -41.91 -13.58 10.42
C CYS A 609 -40.68 -14.46 10.74
N ASP A 610 -40.91 -15.67 11.22
CA ASP A 610 -39.81 -16.58 11.61
C ASP A 610 -39.05 -17.07 10.40
N PHE A 611 -39.74 -17.36 9.28
CA PHE A 611 -39.09 -17.77 8.05
C PHE A 611 -38.21 -16.66 7.48
N VAL A 612 -38.71 -15.43 7.43
CA VAL A 612 -37.94 -14.27 6.96
C VAL A 612 -36.78 -13.97 7.88
N LEU A 613 -36.91 -14.14 9.20
CA LEU A 613 -35.84 -14.00 10.15
C LEU A 613 -34.70 -15.02 9.90
N MET A 614 -35.05 -16.26 9.56
CA MET A 614 -34.06 -17.29 9.25
C MET A 614 -33.33 -17.00 7.93
N LEU A 615 -34.03 -16.52 6.89
CA LEU A 615 -33.41 -16.06 5.66
C LEU A 615 -32.44 -14.89 5.91
N TYR A 616 -32.83 -13.92 6.73
CA TYR A 616 -32.03 -12.77 7.10
C TYR A 616 -30.74 -13.19 7.85
N ARG A 617 -30.89 -14.14 8.81
CA ARG A 617 -29.71 -14.69 9.52
C ARG A 617 -28.79 -15.47 8.57
N ALA A 618 -29.35 -16.27 7.66
CA ALA A 618 -28.57 -16.99 6.65
C ALA A 618 -27.82 -16.06 5.70
N ALA A 619 -28.31 -14.84 5.47
CA ALA A 619 -27.63 -13.80 4.72
C ALA A 619 -26.60 -13.01 5.56
N GLY A 620 -26.30 -13.42 6.81
CA GLY A 620 -25.33 -12.77 7.69
C GLY A 620 -25.88 -11.55 8.45
N SER A 621 -27.20 -11.41 8.56
CA SER A 621 -27.85 -10.31 9.30
C SER A 621 -27.39 -8.90 8.88
N PRO A 622 -27.42 -8.54 7.59
CA PRO A 622 -26.90 -7.27 7.10
C PRO A 622 -27.64 -6.07 7.72
N SER A 623 -26.93 -4.96 7.90
CA SER A 623 -27.53 -3.74 8.44
C SER A 623 -28.62 -3.19 7.53
N VAL A 624 -29.72 -2.70 8.11
CA VAL A 624 -30.88 -2.15 7.38
C VAL A 624 -31.05 -0.69 7.81
N SER A 625 -31.17 0.20 6.83
CA SER A 625 -31.23 1.66 7.08
C SER A 625 -32.62 2.20 7.28
N GLU A 626 -33.66 1.51 6.79
CA GLU A 626 -35.06 1.94 6.85
C GLU A 626 -36.01 0.78 7.20
N GLY A 627 -37.10 1.05 7.91
CA GLY A 627 -38.16 0.07 8.17
C GLY A 627 -38.93 -0.31 6.91
N ALA A 628 -39.58 -1.48 6.90
CA ALA A 628 -40.37 -1.95 5.76
C ALA A 628 -41.70 -1.17 5.56
N GLY A 629 -42.09 -0.34 6.50
CA GLY A 629 -43.31 0.46 6.42
C GLY A 629 -44.63 -0.32 6.54
N PHE A 630 -44.59 -1.58 6.99
CA PHE A 630 -45.79 -2.38 7.24
C PHE A 630 -46.43 -2.01 8.56
N ALA A 631 -47.75 -1.71 8.55
CA ALA A 631 -48.45 -1.22 9.74
C ALA A 631 -48.54 -2.26 10.89
N ASP A 632 -48.36 -3.53 10.58
CA ASP A 632 -48.41 -4.67 11.51
C ASP A 632 -47.02 -5.19 11.91
N VAL A 633 -45.98 -4.46 11.59
CA VAL A 633 -44.57 -4.75 11.98
C VAL A 633 -44.04 -3.62 12.83
N PRO A 634 -44.18 -3.67 14.17
CA PRO A 634 -43.60 -2.67 15.05
C PRO A 634 -42.06 -2.68 14.99
N ASP A 635 -41.43 -1.51 15.06
CA ASP A 635 -39.95 -1.39 15.05
C ASP A 635 -39.28 -2.17 16.19
N SER A 636 -39.97 -2.38 17.31
CA SER A 636 -39.49 -3.17 18.44
C SER A 636 -39.64 -4.69 18.29
N ALA A 637 -40.23 -5.16 17.20
CA ALA A 637 -40.41 -6.60 16.97
C ALA A 637 -39.06 -7.27 16.66
N TYR A 638 -38.80 -8.46 17.24
CA TYR A 638 -37.57 -9.23 17.04
C TYR A 638 -37.28 -9.56 15.56
N TYR A 639 -38.28 -9.48 14.71
CA TYR A 639 -38.19 -9.73 13.28
C TYR A 639 -38.23 -8.44 12.42
N ALA A 640 -38.27 -7.25 13.03
CA ALA A 640 -38.44 -5.99 12.30
C ALA A 640 -37.35 -5.77 11.25
N SER A 641 -36.09 -5.89 11.64
CA SER A 641 -34.94 -5.76 10.72
C SER A 641 -34.96 -6.82 9.60
N ALA A 642 -35.38 -8.04 9.93
CA ALA A 642 -35.47 -9.11 8.93
C ALA A 642 -36.56 -8.83 7.90
N VAL A 643 -37.71 -8.31 8.33
CA VAL A 643 -38.81 -7.95 7.41
C VAL A 643 -38.43 -6.76 6.54
N ALA A 644 -37.72 -5.74 7.13
CA ALA A 644 -37.23 -4.60 6.39
C ALA A 644 -36.19 -5.02 5.31
N TRP A 645 -35.25 -5.91 5.68
CA TRP A 645 -34.29 -6.49 4.75
C TRP A 645 -34.99 -7.27 3.62
N ALA A 646 -35.94 -8.10 3.95
CA ALA A 646 -36.66 -8.92 2.97
C ALA A 646 -37.47 -8.05 1.99
N TYR A 647 -38.08 -6.97 2.48
CA TYR A 647 -38.77 -5.98 1.65
C TYR A 647 -37.82 -5.25 0.72
N ALA A 648 -36.72 -4.73 1.24
CA ALA A 648 -35.68 -4.01 0.47
C ALA A 648 -35.03 -4.87 -0.63
N ASN A 649 -34.95 -6.19 -0.43
CA ASN A 649 -34.41 -7.14 -1.42
C ASN A 649 -35.49 -7.81 -2.29
N GLY A 650 -36.74 -7.36 -2.24
CA GLY A 650 -37.82 -7.90 -3.05
C GLY A 650 -38.23 -9.34 -2.71
N ILE A 651 -37.81 -9.85 -1.54
CA ILE A 651 -38.19 -11.20 -1.08
C ILE A 651 -39.67 -11.24 -0.71
N THR A 652 -40.18 -10.16 -0.12
CA THR A 652 -41.61 -10.00 0.20
C THR A 652 -42.12 -8.62 -0.24
N GLU A 653 -43.40 -8.58 -0.63
CA GLU A 653 -44.17 -7.35 -0.91
C GLU A 653 -45.31 -7.16 0.12
N GLY A 654 -45.37 -8.04 1.14
CA GLY A 654 -46.49 -8.12 2.06
C GLY A 654 -47.66 -8.93 1.53
N LYS A 655 -48.84 -8.79 2.16
CA LYS A 655 -50.11 -9.41 1.74
C LYS A 655 -51.12 -8.41 1.15
N GLY A 656 -50.67 -7.19 0.83
CA GLY A 656 -51.53 -6.08 0.41
C GLY A 656 -51.96 -5.20 1.59
N GLU A 657 -52.56 -4.05 1.30
CA GLU A 657 -53.08 -3.07 2.26
C GLU A 657 -52.04 -2.57 3.27
N GLY A 658 -50.74 -2.64 2.92
CA GLY A 658 -49.65 -2.21 3.84
C GLY A 658 -49.37 -3.17 4.99
N LEU A 659 -49.79 -4.44 4.88
CA LEU A 659 -49.62 -5.47 5.91
C LEU A 659 -48.64 -6.56 5.46
N PHE A 660 -47.83 -7.02 6.41
CA PHE A 660 -46.92 -8.17 6.23
C PHE A 660 -47.55 -9.48 6.71
N ALA A 661 -48.45 -9.43 7.68
CA ALA A 661 -49.06 -10.54 8.38
C ALA A 661 -48.04 -11.47 9.07
N PRO A 662 -47.24 -10.95 10.04
CA PRO A 662 -46.08 -11.67 10.62
C PRO A 662 -46.45 -12.98 11.31
N GLN A 663 -47.63 -13.07 11.91
CA GLN A 663 -48.08 -14.23 12.70
C GLN A 663 -48.79 -15.28 11.87
N ASP A 664 -49.12 -15.01 10.59
CA ASP A 664 -49.75 -15.98 9.73
C ASP A 664 -48.80 -17.16 9.46
N THR A 665 -49.36 -18.35 9.34
CA THR A 665 -48.60 -19.51 8.88
C THR A 665 -48.36 -19.45 7.37
N LEU A 666 -47.15 -19.81 6.97
CA LEU A 666 -46.78 -19.89 5.54
C LEU A 666 -47.38 -21.17 4.91
N THR A 667 -47.94 -21.01 3.75
CA THR A 667 -48.16 -22.14 2.86
C THR A 667 -46.81 -22.56 2.21
N ARG A 668 -46.74 -23.80 1.77
CA ARG A 668 -45.52 -24.32 1.11
C ARG A 668 -45.15 -23.47 -0.10
N GLN A 669 -46.11 -23.13 -0.98
CA GLN A 669 -45.82 -22.28 -2.14
C GLN A 669 -45.37 -20.86 -1.79
N GLU A 670 -45.82 -20.27 -0.68
CA GLU A 670 -45.33 -18.99 -0.19
C GLU A 670 -43.87 -19.13 0.31
N GLY A 671 -43.58 -20.20 1.07
CA GLY A 671 -42.23 -20.49 1.52
C GLY A 671 -41.24 -20.74 0.37
N PHE A 672 -41.67 -21.47 -0.64
CA PHE A 672 -40.90 -21.70 -1.88
C PHE A 672 -40.58 -20.36 -2.57
N THR A 673 -41.59 -19.50 -2.68
CA THR A 673 -41.38 -18.18 -3.31
C THR A 673 -40.47 -17.28 -2.53
N PHE A 674 -40.56 -17.27 -1.21
CA PHE A 674 -39.61 -16.49 -0.35
C PHE A 674 -38.18 -16.99 -0.50
N LEU A 675 -37.96 -18.31 -0.45
CA LEU A 675 -36.64 -18.87 -0.61
C LEU A 675 -36.06 -18.60 -2.02
N TYR A 676 -36.84 -18.82 -3.06
CA TYR A 676 -36.46 -18.53 -4.44
C TYR A 676 -35.99 -17.09 -4.61
N ARG A 677 -36.78 -16.13 -4.09
CA ARG A 677 -36.41 -14.70 -4.16
C ARG A 677 -35.15 -14.37 -3.35
N ALA A 678 -34.89 -15.13 -2.28
CA ALA A 678 -33.71 -14.97 -1.43
C ALA A 678 -32.44 -15.62 -2.01
N LEU A 679 -32.51 -16.55 -2.96
CA LEU A 679 -31.36 -17.31 -3.45
C LEU A 679 -30.17 -16.42 -3.86
N LYS A 680 -30.42 -15.32 -4.58
CA LYS A 680 -29.38 -14.40 -5.02
C LYS A 680 -28.71 -13.68 -3.84
N THR A 681 -29.47 -13.30 -2.82
CA THR A 681 -28.94 -12.70 -1.60
C THR A 681 -28.18 -13.68 -0.72
N LEU A 682 -28.45 -14.98 -0.90
CA LEU A 682 -27.70 -16.08 -0.28
C LEU A 682 -26.49 -16.53 -1.12
N GLY A 683 -26.19 -15.85 -2.23
CA GLY A 683 -25.04 -16.15 -3.08
C GLY A 683 -25.24 -17.29 -4.09
N VAL A 684 -26.46 -17.81 -4.20
CA VAL A 684 -26.77 -18.94 -5.11
C VAL A 684 -26.97 -18.42 -6.55
N SER A 685 -26.21 -18.97 -7.47
CA SER A 685 -26.35 -18.71 -8.92
C SER A 685 -27.31 -19.74 -9.54
N TYR A 686 -28.35 -19.26 -10.19
CA TYR A 686 -29.33 -20.14 -10.84
C TYR A 686 -29.93 -19.50 -12.09
N THR A 687 -30.61 -20.33 -12.89
CA THR A 687 -31.48 -19.91 -13.99
C THR A 687 -32.92 -20.40 -13.72
N ASP A 688 -33.89 -19.59 -14.09
CA ASP A 688 -35.30 -19.96 -13.92
C ASP A 688 -35.64 -21.22 -14.71
N ALA A 689 -36.27 -22.15 -14.02
CA ALA A 689 -36.75 -23.38 -14.65
C ALA A 689 -38.14 -23.21 -15.24
N ASP A 690 -38.41 -23.96 -16.32
CA ASP A 690 -39.70 -23.98 -16.95
C ASP A 690 -40.77 -24.63 -16.04
N ALA A 691 -41.91 -23.98 -15.93
CA ALA A 691 -43.02 -24.45 -15.10
C ALA A 691 -43.58 -25.82 -15.53
N SER A 692 -43.27 -26.29 -16.75
CA SER A 692 -43.64 -27.66 -17.20
C SER A 692 -43.02 -28.76 -16.33
N LEU A 693 -41.93 -28.48 -15.61
CA LEU A 693 -41.35 -29.39 -14.61
C LEU A 693 -42.36 -29.81 -13.52
N LEU A 694 -43.37 -28.98 -13.24
CA LEU A 694 -44.37 -29.26 -12.24
C LEU A 694 -45.31 -30.42 -12.68
N SER A 695 -45.48 -30.66 -13.98
CA SER A 695 -46.36 -31.67 -14.52
C SER A 695 -46.10 -33.11 -14.03
N ARG A 696 -44.93 -33.35 -13.48
CA ARG A 696 -44.57 -34.62 -12.85
C ARG A 696 -45.26 -34.88 -11.49
N PHE A 697 -45.88 -33.84 -10.92
CA PHE A 697 -46.61 -33.95 -9.67
C PHE A 697 -48.10 -33.95 -9.85
N PRO A 698 -48.84 -34.82 -9.12
CA PRO A 698 -50.27 -34.99 -9.35
C PRO A 698 -51.11 -33.76 -9.06
N ASP A 699 -50.59 -32.85 -8.24
CA ASP A 699 -51.23 -31.63 -7.78
C ASP A 699 -50.67 -30.34 -8.43
N ALA A 700 -49.91 -30.47 -9.52
CA ALA A 700 -49.28 -29.34 -10.23
C ALA A 700 -50.29 -28.21 -10.54
N ALA A 701 -51.54 -28.54 -10.92
CA ALA A 701 -52.57 -27.55 -11.22
C ALA A 701 -53.00 -26.71 -9.99
N SER A 702 -52.66 -27.14 -8.78
CA SER A 702 -52.96 -26.41 -7.53
C SER A 702 -51.89 -25.37 -7.18
N VAL A 703 -50.78 -25.34 -7.90
CA VAL A 703 -49.72 -24.31 -7.71
C VAL A 703 -50.18 -23.01 -8.32
N ALA A 704 -50.29 -21.97 -7.50
CA ALA A 704 -50.69 -20.64 -7.96
C ALA A 704 -49.73 -20.11 -9.03
N SER A 705 -50.23 -19.36 -10.00
CA SER A 705 -49.44 -18.86 -11.14
C SER A 705 -48.17 -18.12 -10.74
N TRP A 706 -48.26 -17.33 -9.68
CA TRP A 706 -47.10 -16.59 -9.14
C TRP A 706 -46.05 -17.48 -8.47
N ALA A 707 -46.37 -18.72 -8.09
CA ALA A 707 -45.48 -19.66 -7.43
C ALA A 707 -44.93 -20.74 -8.39
N GLN A 708 -45.38 -20.80 -9.66
CA GLN A 708 -44.99 -21.86 -10.59
C GLN A 708 -43.49 -21.82 -10.90
N THR A 709 -42.95 -20.70 -11.39
CA THR A 709 -41.54 -20.54 -11.67
C THR A 709 -40.66 -20.71 -10.41
N PRO A 710 -40.96 -20.06 -9.28
CA PRO A 710 -40.28 -20.33 -8.02
C PRO A 710 -40.21 -21.82 -7.66
N THR A 711 -41.32 -22.51 -7.68
CA THR A 711 -41.37 -23.93 -7.32
C THR A 711 -40.59 -24.79 -8.31
N ALA A 712 -40.75 -24.56 -9.62
CA ALA A 712 -40.03 -25.29 -10.67
C ALA A 712 -38.51 -25.11 -10.53
N THR A 713 -38.05 -23.88 -10.22
CA THR A 713 -36.66 -23.57 -10.05
C THR A 713 -36.08 -24.28 -8.81
N LEU A 714 -36.73 -24.23 -7.65
CA LEU A 714 -36.28 -24.95 -6.46
C LEU A 714 -36.25 -26.48 -6.67
N ILE A 715 -37.16 -27.01 -7.49
CA ILE A 715 -37.12 -28.42 -7.88
C ILE A 715 -35.94 -28.72 -8.80
N SER A 716 -35.65 -27.85 -9.76
CA SER A 716 -34.50 -28.03 -10.68
C SER A 716 -33.19 -28.00 -9.95
N LEU A 717 -33.11 -27.21 -8.87
CA LEU A 717 -31.96 -27.13 -7.97
C LEU A 717 -31.89 -28.28 -6.96
N GLY A 718 -32.90 -29.18 -6.89
CA GLY A 718 -32.93 -30.27 -5.93
C GLY A 718 -33.29 -29.84 -4.50
N ILE A 719 -33.64 -28.57 -4.26
CA ILE A 719 -34.02 -28.04 -2.94
C ILE A 719 -35.39 -28.56 -2.49
N VAL A 720 -36.29 -28.81 -3.45
CA VAL A 720 -37.63 -29.32 -3.21
C VAL A 720 -37.89 -30.59 -4.04
N ASP A 721 -38.25 -31.68 -3.37
CA ASP A 721 -38.45 -32.98 -4.02
C ASP A 721 -39.93 -33.31 -4.20
N GLY A 722 -40.83 -32.71 -3.43
CA GLY A 722 -42.24 -33.14 -3.30
C GLY A 722 -42.41 -34.38 -2.40
N SER A 723 -43.53 -35.02 -2.49
CA SER A 723 -43.88 -36.27 -1.79
C SER A 723 -44.80 -37.13 -2.65
N ASP A 724 -45.16 -38.33 -2.19
CA ASP A 724 -46.15 -39.21 -2.87
C ASP A 724 -47.50 -38.51 -3.04
N SER A 725 -47.84 -37.52 -2.18
CA SER A 725 -49.02 -36.69 -2.26
C SER A 725 -48.88 -35.50 -3.21
N GLY A 726 -47.71 -35.27 -3.81
CA GLY A 726 -47.38 -34.13 -4.65
C GLY A 726 -46.64 -33.03 -3.93
N LEU A 727 -46.78 -31.80 -4.40
CA LEU A 727 -46.13 -30.58 -3.86
C LEU A 727 -46.88 -30.02 -2.66
N VAL A 728 -48.17 -30.28 -2.56
CA VAL A 728 -49.08 -29.77 -1.52
C VAL A 728 -49.00 -28.25 -1.35
N PRO A 729 -49.13 -27.43 -2.42
CA PRO A 729 -48.77 -26.02 -2.45
C PRO A 729 -49.50 -25.16 -1.42
N ALA A 730 -50.78 -25.48 -1.12
CA ALA A 730 -51.61 -24.79 -0.13
C ALA A 730 -51.44 -25.33 1.30
N GLY A 731 -50.68 -26.43 1.49
CA GLY A 731 -50.41 -26.98 2.81
C GLY A 731 -49.42 -26.08 3.59
N SER A 732 -49.52 -26.14 4.91
CA SER A 732 -48.57 -25.39 5.77
C SER A 732 -47.13 -25.89 5.62
N LEU A 733 -46.18 -24.99 5.52
CA LEU A 733 -44.76 -25.32 5.57
C LEU A 733 -44.37 -25.61 7.02
N THR A 734 -43.69 -26.74 7.27
CA THR A 734 -43.20 -27.04 8.62
C THR A 734 -41.81 -26.50 8.85
N ARG A 735 -41.41 -26.39 10.14
CA ARG A 735 -40.06 -25.94 10.54
C ARG A 735 -38.97 -26.92 10.03
N ALA A 736 -39.24 -28.21 10.04
CA ALA A 736 -38.33 -29.22 9.49
C ALA A 736 -38.12 -29.06 7.96
N GLN A 737 -39.22 -28.84 7.22
CA GLN A 737 -39.14 -28.61 5.77
C GLN A 737 -38.39 -27.35 5.43
N MET A 738 -38.59 -26.29 6.21
CA MET A 738 -37.82 -25.05 6.08
C MET A 738 -36.33 -25.29 6.33
N ALA A 739 -35.98 -26.01 7.40
CA ALA A 739 -34.59 -26.30 7.73
C ALA A 739 -33.87 -27.05 6.59
N LYS A 740 -34.50 -28.09 6.03
CA LYS A 740 -33.95 -28.80 4.85
C LYS A 740 -33.74 -27.83 3.68
N MET A 741 -34.75 -27.10 3.29
CA MET A 741 -34.71 -26.22 2.12
C MET A 741 -33.62 -25.14 2.26
N LEU A 742 -33.51 -24.53 3.43
CA LEU A 742 -32.56 -23.45 3.68
C LEU A 742 -31.13 -23.98 3.71
N GLN A 743 -30.89 -25.12 4.37
CA GLN A 743 -29.55 -25.71 4.42
C GLN A 743 -29.09 -26.17 3.02
N MET A 744 -29.97 -26.82 2.24
CA MET A 744 -29.62 -27.20 0.87
C MET A 744 -29.32 -26.00 -0.04
N ALA A 745 -30.03 -24.88 0.15
CA ALA A 745 -29.73 -23.65 -0.59
C ALA A 745 -28.37 -23.04 -0.22
N ARG A 746 -27.91 -23.21 1.03
CA ARG A 746 -26.61 -22.71 1.49
C ARG A 746 -25.43 -23.58 1.08
N GLU A 747 -25.67 -24.84 0.78
CA GLU A 747 -24.64 -25.80 0.33
C GLU A 747 -24.37 -25.70 -1.19
N MET A 748 -25.06 -24.82 -1.91
CA MET A 748 -24.92 -24.56 -3.35
C MET A 748 -23.90 -23.45 -3.62
#